data_12a56511095ee3e6b2e588da10864854
#
_entry.id   12a56511095ee3e6b2e588da10864854
#
_cell.length_a   1.000
_cell.length_b   1.000
_cell.length_c   1.000
_cell.angle_alpha   90.00
_cell.angle_beta   90.00
_cell.angle_gamma   90.00
#
_symmetry.space_group_name_H-M   'P 1'
#
loop_
_entity.id
_entity.type
_entity.pdbx_description
1 polymer ?
#
loop_
_entity_poly.entity_id
_entity_poly.type
_entity_poly.pdbx_seq_one_letter_code
_entity_poly.pdbx_strand_id
1 'polypeptide(L)'
;MSFGSNRYSFYSFSRLQRRFPPLSREAVSELKIDSRIVLSAEVFLNLGGTTDMYVRPGRLAQGVFLSVLINLYIQEESVMEKKYDFQKAEKALEKMWQENEIYRYQNGKERKIFSIDTPPPTVSGKLHIGHVFSYTQAEMIARFKRMQGYDVFYPFGFDDNGLPTERLVERDEKIRANQMPRSEFRAKCMKTIGTYEGEFKELWSRLGFSVDWNLQYQTVSDRAQRISQRSFIELAKKKKAYMKTSPVLWCTECQTSIAQAELETKECETVFNYLNFTTPIGNLLIATTRPELLAGCACIFVHPDDTRYKKFIGQKAIVPLYDFEIPILADDTVAMDKGTGAVMCASFGDSADVEWYQKHKLTSKEVILADGTISEKIDFIGKMTVKKARAYIIELLKKQNLLVKQETIRHMVAVHERCQHEVEFIMSKQWYIDVLSEKDRFLKAADEIRWHPEHMKNRYKIWVENLKWDWCISRQRYFGVPFPVWYCKKCGKPIFAEESQLPVNPLEQSPLKACTCGCNEFIPETAVFDTWATSSVTPLINAHYKETDDISDEIFPMGMRSQAHEIIRTWAFYTIVKSLYHTGQVPWKDIMISGFVLAKPGEKISKSKNNASNSPMMLIEKHSADAMRYWAANSKLGTDTFFSEEELKISKRFLNKLYNASKFAILQLNEFTPENAMKEEKMLPIDRWIMERVNETTIRAAQLLNEFEIGQARHEIDELFWSEYGKRGQTFKMGS
;
A
#
# COMPACT_ATOMS: atom_id res chain seq x y z
N MET A 1 -4.10 38.39 -50.03
CA MET A 1 -4.12 39.78 -49.52
C MET A 1 -3.37 39.81 -48.20
N SER A 2 -2.35 40.59 -48.13
CA SER A 2 -1.46 41.08 -47.07
C SER A 2 -1.14 40.16 -45.86
N PHE A 3 0.09 39.68 -45.89
CA PHE A 3 0.82 39.16 -44.71
C PHE A 3 1.35 40.34 -43.87
N GLY A 4 0.88 40.41 -42.61
CA GLY A 4 1.42 41.35 -41.62
C GLY A 4 2.59 40.73 -40.86
N SER A 5 3.76 41.33 -40.98
CA SER A 5 4.97 40.98 -40.24
C SER A 5 4.91 41.42 -38.79
N ASN A 6 4.89 40.49 -37.84
CA ASN A 6 5.06 40.79 -36.42
C ASN A 6 6.53 40.53 -36.01
N ARG A 7 7.22 41.63 -35.73
CA ARG A 7 8.54 41.67 -35.07
C ARG A 7 8.35 41.28 -33.59
N TYR A 8 8.89 40.16 -33.17
CA TYR A 8 9.01 39.82 -31.73
C TYR A 8 10.36 40.35 -31.21
N SER A 9 10.25 41.15 -30.16
CA SER A 9 11.35 41.87 -29.55
C SER A 9 12.15 40.99 -28.56
N PHE A 10 13.44 41.26 -28.48
CA PHE A 10 14.49 40.64 -27.67
C PHE A 10 14.35 40.75 -26.14
N TYR A 11 13.17 41.02 -25.59
CA TYR A 11 12.98 41.32 -24.17
C TYR A 11 12.74 40.13 -23.25
N SER A 12 12.71 38.87 -23.73
CA SER A 12 12.40 37.72 -22.90
C SER A 12 13.61 37.02 -22.23
N PHE A 13 14.83 37.31 -22.73
CA PHE A 13 16.04 36.62 -22.26
C PHE A 13 16.48 37.03 -20.84
N SER A 14 16.26 38.28 -20.46
CA SER A 14 16.67 38.81 -19.16
C SER A 14 15.71 38.38 -17.99
N ARG A 15 14.50 37.86 -18.29
CA ARG A 15 13.57 37.35 -17.28
C ARG A 15 13.81 35.90 -16.92
N LEU A 16 14.38 35.09 -17.82
CA LEU A 16 14.72 33.69 -17.53
C LEU A 16 15.93 33.55 -16.59
N GLN A 17 16.91 34.46 -16.72
CA GLN A 17 18.05 34.48 -15.78
C GLN A 17 17.71 34.89 -14.35
N ARG A 18 16.56 35.55 -14.12
CA ARG A 18 16.10 35.92 -12.77
C ARG A 18 15.32 34.83 -12.04
N ARG A 19 15.01 33.69 -12.69
CA ARG A 19 14.22 32.61 -12.13
C ARG A 19 15.03 31.51 -11.43
N PHE A 20 16.34 31.50 -11.63
CA PHE A 20 17.25 30.62 -10.88
C PHE A 20 18.30 31.55 -10.24
N PRO A 21 18.33 31.67 -8.90
CA PRO A 21 19.42 32.34 -8.24
C PRO A 21 20.72 31.63 -8.64
N PRO A 22 21.78 32.36 -9.05
CA PRO A 22 23.07 31.76 -9.31
C PRO A 22 23.53 31.07 -8.02
N LEU A 23 23.93 29.80 -8.12
CA LEU A 23 24.65 29.12 -7.04
C LEU A 23 25.84 30.05 -6.63
N SER A 24 26.04 30.19 -5.31
CA SER A 24 27.17 31.01 -4.86
C SER A 24 28.49 30.41 -5.38
N ARG A 25 29.47 31.25 -5.67
CA ARG A 25 30.80 30.81 -6.15
C ARG A 25 31.46 29.80 -5.20
N GLU A 26 31.12 29.83 -3.91
CA GLU A 26 31.60 28.88 -2.91
C GLU A 26 30.92 27.52 -3.02
N ALA A 27 29.61 27.44 -3.29
CA ALA A 27 28.90 26.17 -3.50
C ALA A 27 29.37 25.44 -4.77
N VAL A 28 29.86 26.19 -5.78
CA VAL A 28 30.39 25.61 -7.01
C VAL A 28 31.85 25.17 -6.85
N SER A 29 32.65 25.87 -6.02
CA SER A 29 34.08 25.55 -5.84
C SER A 29 34.33 24.28 -5.03
N GLU A 30 33.40 23.87 -4.18
CA GLU A 30 33.48 22.59 -3.45
C GLU A 30 33.01 21.37 -4.27
N LEU A 31 32.26 21.57 -5.33
CA LEU A 31 31.75 20.52 -6.23
C LEU A 31 32.81 20.02 -7.23
N LYS A 32 33.93 19.49 -6.74
CA LYS A 32 34.95 18.84 -7.58
C LYS A 32 34.52 17.58 -8.31
N ILE A 33 33.21 17.26 -8.36
CA ILE A 33 32.72 15.98 -8.89
C ILE A 33 31.42 16.17 -9.68
N ASP A 34 31.45 15.77 -10.87
CA ASP A 34 30.51 15.42 -11.94
C ASP A 34 28.99 15.42 -11.64
N SER A 35 28.47 16.50 -11.02
CA SER A 35 27.06 16.89 -11.07
C SER A 35 26.50 17.01 -12.50
N ARG A 36 27.39 17.04 -13.48
CA ARG A 36 27.13 17.30 -14.92
C ARG A 36 26.45 16.15 -15.65
N ILE A 37 26.57 14.90 -15.15
CA ILE A 37 26.07 13.73 -15.86
C ILE A 37 24.61 13.45 -15.53
N VAL A 38 24.21 13.66 -14.29
CA VAL A 38 22.79 13.56 -13.90
C VAL A 38 22.00 14.72 -14.49
N LEU A 39 22.59 15.92 -14.58
CA LEU A 39 22.01 17.02 -15.33
C LEU A 39 21.89 16.71 -16.83
N SER A 40 22.82 15.96 -17.45
CA SER A 40 22.67 15.56 -18.85
C SER A 40 21.53 14.57 -19.08
N ALA A 41 21.26 13.66 -18.16
CA ALA A 41 20.10 12.78 -18.22
C ALA A 41 18.80 13.51 -17.86
N GLU A 42 18.81 14.39 -16.85
CA GLU A 42 17.67 15.25 -16.51
C GLU A 42 17.39 16.30 -17.59
N VAL A 43 18.40 16.86 -18.22
CA VAL A 43 18.26 17.83 -19.30
C VAL A 43 17.80 17.15 -20.60
N PHE A 44 18.17 15.92 -20.88
CA PHE A 44 17.63 15.16 -22.01
C PHE A 44 16.11 14.94 -21.90
N LEU A 45 15.59 14.95 -20.68
CA LEU A 45 14.16 14.79 -20.37
C LEU A 45 13.43 16.15 -20.14
N ASN A 46 14.15 17.28 -19.93
CA ASN A 46 13.55 18.58 -19.57
C ASN A 46 12.95 19.41 -20.73
N LEU A 47 12.77 18.83 -21.92
CA LEU A 47 12.38 19.55 -23.12
C LEU A 47 10.88 19.64 -23.44
N GLY A 48 10.02 19.27 -22.48
CA GLY A 48 8.56 19.24 -22.66
C GLY A 48 7.78 20.19 -21.73
N GLY A 49 8.11 21.46 -21.68
CA GLY A 49 7.41 22.41 -20.81
C GLY A 49 6.29 23.21 -21.49
N THR A 50 5.14 23.23 -20.84
CA THR A 50 3.93 24.06 -20.96
C THR A 50 2.95 23.77 -22.10
N THR A 51 1.75 23.40 -21.71
CA THR A 51 0.58 22.99 -22.51
C THR A 51 -0.07 24.10 -23.34
N ASP A 52 0.43 25.34 -23.35
CA ASP A 52 -0.18 26.47 -24.09
C ASP A 52 0.67 26.99 -25.26
N MET A 53 1.74 26.31 -25.65
CA MET A 53 2.54 26.69 -26.83
C MET A 53 2.62 25.57 -27.85
N TYR A 54 1.59 25.46 -28.68
CA TYR A 54 1.70 24.88 -30.03
C TYR A 54 2.52 25.80 -30.93
N VAL A 55 3.78 26.02 -30.56
CA VAL A 55 4.75 26.73 -31.40
C VAL A 55 6.05 25.96 -31.39
N ARG A 56 6.27 25.22 -32.47
CA ARG A 56 7.53 24.55 -32.89
C ARG A 56 8.58 24.41 -31.77
N PRO A 57 8.68 23.26 -31.09
CA PRO A 57 9.53 23.04 -29.91
C PRO A 57 11.04 23.15 -30.15
N GLY A 58 11.49 23.09 -31.42
CA GLY A 58 12.90 22.87 -31.75
C GLY A 58 13.91 23.97 -31.35
N ARG A 59 13.52 25.23 -31.30
CA ARG A 59 14.52 26.33 -31.09
C ARG A 59 14.74 26.69 -29.61
N LEU A 60 13.72 26.68 -28.77
CA LEU A 60 13.86 27.02 -27.34
C LEU A 60 14.54 25.92 -26.55
N ALA A 61 14.20 24.68 -26.83
CA ALA A 61 14.75 23.50 -26.17
C ALA A 61 16.25 23.35 -26.42
N GLN A 62 16.68 23.57 -27.64
CA GLN A 62 18.11 23.51 -28.02
C GLN A 62 18.95 24.63 -27.37
N GLY A 63 18.40 25.82 -27.27
CA GLY A 63 19.09 26.96 -26.64
C GLY A 63 19.28 26.77 -25.15
N VAL A 64 18.30 26.20 -24.45
CA VAL A 64 18.39 25.95 -23.00
C VAL A 64 19.32 24.78 -22.70
N PHE A 65 19.25 23.69 -23.45
CA PHE A 65 20.16 22.54 -23.29
C PHE A 65 21.64 22.95 -23.48
N LEU A 66 21.90 23.63 -24.55
CA LEU A 66 23.26 24.09 -24.85
C LEU A 66 23.74 25.15 -23.85
N SER A 67 22.88 26.10 -23.45
CA SER A 67 23.19 27.14 -22.46
C SER A 67 23.49 26.58 -21.07
N VAL A 68 22.75 25.54 -20.63
CA VAL A 68 23.00 24.88 -19.33
C VAL A 68 24.31 24.09 -19.39
N LEU A 69 24.59 23.34 -20.46
CA LEU A 69 25.85 22.63 -20.63
C LEU A 69 27.04 23.60 -20.69
N ILE A 70 26.89 24.72 -21.40
CA ILE A 70 27.94 25.72 -21.55
C ILE A 70 28.19 26.50 -20.26
N ASN A 71 27.15 26.92 -19.53
CA ASN A 71 27.31 27.62 -18.24
C ASN A 71 27.95 26.75 -17.17
N LEU A 72 27.63 25.45 -17.16
CA LEU A 72 28.28 24.49 -16.26
C LEU A 72 29.76 24.25 -16.63
N TYR A 73 30.11 24.37 -17.91
CA TYR A 73 31.46 24.10 -18.40
C TYR A 73 32.42 25.31 -18.29
N ILE A 74 31.94 26.53 -18.51
CA ILE A 74 32.78 27.75 -18.55
C ILE A 74 33.30 28.13 -17.14
N GLN A 75 32.70 27.62 -16.06
CA GLN A 75 33.06 28.03 -14.70
C GLN A 75 34.21 27.25 -14.02
N GLU A 76 34.63 26.08 -14.52
CA GLU A 76 35.77 25.34 -13.95
C GLU A 76 36.52 24.46 -14.97
N GLU A 77 37.83 24.60 -15.00
CA GLU A 77 38.81 23.68 -15.64
C GLU A 77 38.86 22.31 -14.91
N SER A 78 37.76 21.60 -14.72
CA SER A 78 37.81 20.26 -14.16
C SER A 78 37.68 19.21 -15.25
N VAL A 79 38.74 18.52 -15.54
CA VAL A 79 38.79 17.36 -16.42
C VAL A 79 37.91 16.26 -15.80
N MET A 80 36.83 15.84 -16.49
CA MET A 80 36.02 14.71 -16.10
C MET A 80 36.91 13.50 -15.79
N GLU A 81 36.59 12.79 -14.69
CA GLU A 81 37.36 11.62 -14.26
C GLU A 81 37.48 10.60 -15.41
N LYS A 82 38.59 9.89 -15.46
CA LYS A 82 38.86 8.91 -16.53
C LYS A 82 37.83 7.81 -16.55
N LYS A 83 37.26 7.47 -15.39
CA LYS A 83 36.24 6.42 -15.19
C LYS A 83 35.13 6.94 -14.28
N TYR A 84 33.91 6.59 -14.58
CA TYR A 84 32.75 6.94 -13.73
C TYR A 84 32.82 6.22 -12.37
N ASP A 85 32.94 7.01 -11.31
CA ASP A 85 32.83 6.53 -9.93
C ASP A 85 31.44 6.89 -9.38
N PHE A 86 30.51 5.94 -9.53
CA PHE A 86 29.13 6.15 -9.11
C PHE A 86 29.00 6.36 -7.59
N GLN A 87 29.83 5.72 -6.76
CA GLN A 87 29.73 5.85 -5.31
C GLN A 87 30.03 7.27 -4.85
N LYS A 88 31.02 7.89 -5.48
CA LYS A 88 31.43 9.27 -5.19
C LYS A 88 30.40 10.26 -5.76
N ALA A 89 29.96 10.05 -6.99
CA ALA A 89 29.01 10.91 -7.69
C ALA A 89 27.64 10.94 -6.98
N GLU A 90 27.07 9.77 -6.65
CA GLU A 90 25.77 9.68 -5.99
C GLU A 90 25.75 10.39 -4.63
N LYS A 91 26.79 10.19 -3.80
CA LYS A 91 26.89 10.87 -2.50
C LYS A 91 27.02 12.39 -2.62
N ALA A 92 27.76 12.86 -3.63
CA ALA A 92 27.92 14.29 -3.87
C ALA A 92 26.58 14.92 -4.34
N LEU A 93 25.84 14.23 -5.19
CA LEU A 93 24.53 14.67 -5.67
C LEU A 93 23.50 14.69 -4.55
N GLU A 94 23.44 13.65 -3.72
CA GLU A 94 22.56 13.59 -2.56
C GLU A 94 22.80 14.80 -1.63
N LYS A 95 24.07 15.05 -1.29
CA LYS A 95 24.47 16.22 -0.50
C LYS A 95 24.03 17.53 -1.14
N MET A 96 24.28 17.71 -2.44
CA MET A 96 23.90 18.90 -3.18
C MET A 96 22.38 19.13 -3.18
N TRP A 97 21.57 18.09 -3.40
CA TRP A 97 20.12 18.20 -3.40
C TRP A 97 19.57 18.60 -2.03
N GLN A 98 20.13 18.04 -0.96
CA GLN A 98 19.74 18.35 0.42
C GLN A 98 20.13 19.80 0.81
N GLU A 99 21.38 20.20 0.56
CA GLU A 99 21.89 21.53 0.90
C GLU A 99 21.20 22.68 0.15
N ASN A 100 20.78 22.42 -1.09
CA ASN A 100 20.08 23.41 -1.90
C ASN A 100 18.55 23.26 -1.85
N GLU A 101 18.02 22.35 -1.05
CA GLU A 101 16.58 22.09 -0.90
C GLU A 101 15.85 21.96 -2.26
N ILE A 102 16.48 21.28 -3.25
CA ILE A 102 16.01 21.25 -4.66
C ILE A 102 14.59 20.66 -4.77
N TYR A 103 14.23 19.76 -3.89
CA TYR A 103 12.93 19.06 -3.91
C TYR A 103 11.89 19.62 -2.95
N ARG A 104 12.21 20.77 -2.31
CA ARG A 104 11.29 21.41 -1.38
C ARG A 104 10.03 21.90 -2.09
N TYR A 105 8.87 21.58 -1.55
CA TYR A 105 7.58 22.08 -1.99
C TYR A 105 7.43 23.57 -1.67
N GLN A 106 6.99 24.35 -2.65
CA GLN A 106 6.95 25.83 -2.58
C GLN A 106 5.54 26.39 -2.42
N ASN A 107 4.55 25.53 -2.09
CA ASN A 107 3.17 25.89 -1.84
C ASN A 107 2.45 26.53 -3.05
N GLY A 108 2.73 26.06 -4.25
CA GLY A 108 1.99 26.41 -5.47
C GLY A 108 2.06 27.86 -5.94
N LYS A 109 2.84 28.72 -5.27
CA LYS A 109 2.83 30.17 -5.49
C LYS A 109 3.08 30.62 -6.93
N GLU A 110 3.77 29.84 -7.73
CA GLU A 110 4.13 30.17 -9.10
C GLU A 110 3.90 29.06 -10.13
N ARG A 111 3.51 27.85 -9.69
CA ARG A 111 3.44 26.65 -10.51
C ARG A 111 2.19 25.84 -10.21
N LYS A 112 1.73 25.04 -11.18
CA LYS A 112 0.68 24.05 -10.95
C LYS A 112 1.19 22.98 -9.98
N ILE A 113 0.37 22.57 -9.04
CA ILE A 113 0.70 21.53 -8.06
C ILE A 113 0.43 20.15 -8.63
N PHE A 114 1.33 19.21 -8.36
CA PHE A 114 1.11 17.78 -8.52
C PHE A 114 1.38 17.08 -7.19
N SER A 115 0.34 16.56 -6.56
CA SER A 115 0.42 15.94 -5.23
C SER A 115 0.44 14.41 -5.33
N ILE A 116 1.30 13.77 -4.52
CA ILE A 116 1.53 12.33 -4.52
C ILE A 116 1.21 11.75 -3.14
N ASP A 117 0.29 10.80 -3.08
CA ASP A 117 0.00 10.00 -1.89
C ASP A 117 0.71 8.66 -2.01
N THR A 118 1.86 8.55 -1.35
CA THR A 118 2.68 7.33 -1.35
C THR A 118 2.25 6.40 -0.22
N PRO A 119 2.20 5.07 -0.42
CA PRO A 119 1.92 4.15 0.67
C PRO A 119 3.01 4.28 1.73
N PRO A 120 2.65 4.65 2.97
CA PRO A 120 3.64 4.66 4.04
C PRO A 120 4.11 3.21 4.29
N PRO A 121 5.42 2.90 4.17
CA PRO A 121 5.90 1.55 4.42
C PRO A 121 5.66 1.16 5.88
N THR A 122 5.07 -0.01 6.07
CA THR A 122 4.80 -0.53 7.41
C THR A 122 6.11 -0.91 8.11
N VAL A 123 6.28 -0.45 9.35
CA VAL A 123 7.41 -0.82 10.22
C VAL A 123 7.20 -2.25 10.75
N SER A 124 7.51 -3.23 9.92
CA SER A 124 7.35 -4.68 10.19
C SER A 124 8.61 -5.49 9.89
N GLY A 125 9.72 -4.81 9.62
CA GLY A 125 11.04 -5.35 9.26
C GLY A 125 11.65 -4.57 8.11
N LYS A 126 12.84 -4.99 7.66
CA LYS A 126 13.62 -4.30 6.62
C LYS A 126 12.89 -4.23 5.27
N LEU A 127 13.18 -3.19 4.51
CA LEU A 127 12.71 -3.07 3.13
C LEU A 127 13.43 -4.07 2.22
N HIS A 128 12.76 -4.52 1.17
CA HIS A 128 13.29 -5.45 0.18
C HIS A 128 13.16 -4.89 -1.24
N ILE A 129 13.73 -5.57 -2.21
CA ILE A 129 13.77 -5.14 -3.61
C ILE A 129 12.38 -4.85 -4.22
N GLY A 130 11.32 -5.49 -3.74
CA GLY A 130 9.95 -5.21 -4.17
C GLY A 130 9.48 -3.79 -3.78
N HIS A 131 9.91 -3.27 -2.63
CA HIS A 131 9.66 -1.87 -2.27
C HIS A 131 10.44 -0.93 -3.20
N VAL A 132 11.72 -1.20 -3.44
CA VAL A 132 12.55 -0.42 -4.37
C VAL A 132 11.87 -0.34 -5.74
N PHE A 133 11.39 -1.46 -6.25
CA PHE A 133 10.71 -1.54 -7.53
C PHE A 133 9.47 -0.64 -7.60
N SER A 134 8.53 -0.81 -6.68
CA SER A 134 7.26 -0.08 -6.70
C SER A 134 7.42 1.42 -6.46
N TYR A 135 8.25 1.80 -5.46
CA TYR A 135 8.44 3.21 -5.12
C TYR A 135 9.28 3.96 -6.16
N THR A 136 10.24 3.29 -6.81
CA THR A 136 11.00 3.91 -7.90
C THR A 136 10.12 4.24 -9.10
N GLN A 137 9.12 3.43 -9.42
CA GLN A 137 8.18 3.76 -10.49
C GLN A 137 7.39 5.04 -10.19
N ALA A 138 6.97 5.25 -8.93
CA ALA A 138 6.34 6.51 -8.51
C ALA A 138 7.30 7.69 -8.60
N GLU A 139 8.54 7.50 -8.20
CA GLU A 139 9.60 8.49 -8.27
C GLU A 139 9.87 8.94 -9.72
N MET A 140 9.81 8.02 -10.70
CA MET A 140 9.95 8.39 -12.12
C MET A 140 8.86 9.40 -12.54
N ILE A 141 7.63 9.19 -12.14
CA ILE A 141 6.54 10.14 -12.42
C ILE A 141 6.74 11.45 -11.66
N ALA A 142 7.16 11.41 -10.39
CA ALA A 142 7.45 12.61 -9.62
C ALA A 142 8.49 13.50 -10.30
N ARG A 143 9.62 12.92 -10.73
CA ARG A 143 10.67 13.64 -11.46
C ARG A 143 10.17 14.16 -12.80
N PHE A 144 9.44 13.36 -13.56
CA PHE A 144 8.86 13.79 -14.83
C PHE A 144 7.93 15.00 -14.64
N LYS A 145 7.09 15.01 -13.59
CA LYS A 145 6.23 16.17 -13.29
C LYS A 145 7.04 17.42 -12.91
N ARG A 146 8.13 17.28 -12.16
CA ARG A 146 9.07 18.38 -11.91
C ARG A 146 9.66 18.94 -13.21
N MET A 147 10.05 18.05 -14.12
CA MET A 147 10.56 18.43 -15.44
C MET A 147 9.52 19.17 -16.29
N GLN A 148 8.24 18.83 -16.13
CA GLN A 148 7.14 19.57 -16.75
C GLN A 148 6.84 20.92 -16.06
N GLY A 149 7.57 21.29 -15.01
CA GLY A 149 7.43 22.57 -14.32
C GLY A 149 6.37 22.57 -13.21
N TYR A 150 5.88 21.41 -12.79
CA TYR A 150 4.99 21.33 -11.63
C TYR A 150 5.75 21.58 -10.32
N ASP A 151 5.09 22.20 -9.36
CA ASP A 151 5.48 22.13 -7.96
C ASP A 151 4.96 20.81 -7.38
N VAL A 152 5.89 19.88 -7.08
CA VAL A 152 5.51 18.52 -6.70
C VAL A 152 5.44 18.41 -5.18
N PHE A 153 4.23 18.28 -4.67
CA PHE A 153 3.97 17.93 -3.28
C PHE A 153 4.18 16.42 -3.09
N TYR A 154 5.33 16.05 -2.53
CA TYR A 154 5.72 14.66 -2.37
C TYR A 154 6.13 14.37 -0.91
N PRO A 155 5.15 14.26 0.00
CA PRO A 155 5.40 13.84 1.37
C PRO A 155 5.76 12.36 1.42
N PHE A 156 6.48 11.96 2.47
CA PHE A 156 6.76 10.55 2.73
C PHE A 156 6.27 10.18 4.13
N GLY A 157 5.48 9.10 4.22
CA GLY A 157 4.91 8.62 5.47
C GLY A 157 5.53 7.32 5.93
N PHE A 158 5.34 7.02 7.23
CA PHE A 158 5.65 5.72 7.83
C PHE A 158 4.40 5.18 8.53
N ASP A 159 4.06 3.90 8.26
CA ASP A 159 2.89 3.26 8.87
C ASP A 159 3.34 2.43 10.08
N ASP A 160 3.36 3.10 11.21
CA ASP A 160 3.89 2.60 12.48
C ASP A 160 2.82 1.98 13.37
N ASN A 161 1.55 2.13 12.97
CA ASN A 161 0.42 1.78 13.82
C ASN A 161 0.19 0.27 13.94
N GLY A 162 -0.01 -0.21 15.16
CA GLY A 162 -0.70 -1.44 15.50
C GLY A 162 0.12 -2.72 15.38
N LEU A 163 -0.55 -3.80 15.00
CA LEU A 163 -0.07 -5.17 15.06
C LEU A 163 1.26 -5.45 14.34
N PRO A 164 1.56 -4.90 13.15
CA PRO A 164 2.83 -5.18 12.48
C PRO A 164 4.04 -4.76 13.32
N THR A 165 3.99 -3.58 13.92
CA THR A 165 5.05 -3.03 14.78
C THR A 165 5.17 -3.81 16.08
N GLU A 166 4.05 -4.16 16.73
CA GLU A 166 4.08 -5.00 17.94
C GLU A 166 4.76 -6.34 17.69
N ARG A 167 4.38 -7.03 16.60
CA ARG A 167 4.97 -8.33 16.24
C ARG A 167 6.45 -8.22 15.90
N LEU A 168 6.89 -7.11 15.33
CA LEU A 168 8.30 -6.84 15.11
C LEU A 168 9.06 -6.76 16.43
N VAL A 169 8.57 -5.96 17.38
CA VAL A 169 9.19 -5.78 18.71
C VAL A 169 9.18 -7.08 19.51
N GLU A 170 8.06 -7.81 19.53
CA GLU A 170 7.96 -9.10 20.21
C GLU A 170 8.98 -10.12 19.67
N ARG A 171 9.20 -10.13 18.36
CA ARG A 171 10.14 -11.03 17.69
C ARG A 171 11.59 -10.63 17.97
N ASP A 172 11.92 -9.35 17.79
CA ASP A 172 13.29 -8.86 17.83
C ASP A 172 13.83 -8.81 19.26
N GLU A 173 12.99 -8.48 20.25
CA GLU A 173 13.35 -8.47 21.67
C GLU A 173 13.00 -9.80 22.40
N LYS A 174 12.33 -10.75 21.74
CA LYS A 174 11.87 -12.03 22.30
C LYS A 174 10.98 -11.87 23.55
N ILE A 175 10.07 -10.92 23.51
CA ILE A 175 9.11 -10.59 24.57
C ILE A 175 7.67 -10.80 24.09
N ARG A 176 6.71 -10.69 25.01
CA ARG A 176 5.28 -10.63 24.70
C ARG A 176 4.68 -9.36 25.31
N ALA A 177 3.86 -8.67 24.55
CA ALA A 177 3.22 -7.43 24.98
C ALA A 177 2.44 -7.57 26.31
N ASN A 178 1.75 -8.69 26.50
CA ASN A 178 0.96 -8.97 27.69
C ASN A 178 1.75 -9.34 28.95
N GLN A 179 3.09 -9.42 28.87
CA GLN A 179 3.97 -9.76 29.99
C GLN A 179 4.56 -8.55 30.68
N MET A 180 4.21 -7.35 30.24
CA MET A 180 4.74 -6.10 30.80
C MET A 180 3.68 -4.99 30.80
N PRO A 181 3.91 -3.87 31.55
CA PRO A 181 3.04 -2.71 31.51
C PRO A 181 2.91 -2.14 30.09
N ARG A 182 1.69 -1.74 29.70
CA ARG A 182 1.39 -1.21 28.35
C ARG A 182 2.27 0.00 27.98
N SER A 183 2.52 0.87 28.95
CA SER A 183 3.39 2.06 28.76
C SER A 183 4.84 1.68 28.42
N GLU A 184 5.38 0.67 29.08
CA GLU A 184 6.73 0.16 28.82
C GLU A 184 6.81 -0.46 27.42
N PHE A 185 5.85 -1.31 27.07
CA PHE A 185 5.80 -1.91 25.75
C PHE A 185 5.67 -0.87 24.64
N ARG A 186 4.83 0.17 24.86
CA ARG A 186 4.69 1.30 23.94
C ARG A 186 6.01 2.04 23.73
N ALA A 187 6.78 2.28 24.80
CA ALA A 187 8.09 2.94 24.71
C ALA A 187 9.08 2.11 23.87
N LYS A 188 9.07 0.79 24.01
CA LYS A 188 9.86 -0.13 23.17
C LYS A 188 9.46 -0.04 21.70
N CYS A 189 8.16 -0.05 21.39
CA CYS A 189 7.66 0.14 20.04
C CYS A 189 8.16 1.45 19.43
N MET A 190 8.04 2.57 20.14
CA MET A 190 8.48 3.88 19.64
C MET A 190 9.98 3.92 19.37
N LYS A 191 10.81 3.28 20.21
CA LYS A 191 12.26 3.17 19.98
C LYS A 191 12.57 2.37 18.72
N THR A 192 11.92 1.23 18.54
CA THR A 192 12.11 0.37 17.36
C THR A 192 11.68 1.08 16.07
N ILE A 193 10.55 1.80 16.08
CA ILE A 193 10.08 2.64 14.99
C ILE A 193 11.18 3.59 14.53
N GLY A 194 11.72 4.42 15.42
CA GLY A 194 12.74 5.40 15.07
C GLY A 194 13.98 4.78 14.40
N THR A 195 14.35 3.55 14.80
CA THR A 195 15.47 2.83 14.15
C THR A 195 15.14 2.44 12.72
N TYR A 196 13.98 1.81 12.48
CA TYR A 196 13.60 1.36 11.16
C TYR A 196 13.26 2.51 10.20
N GLU A 197 12.64 3.57 10.68
CA GLU A 197 12.41 4.80 9.91
C GLU A 197 13.72 5.41 9.41
N GLY A 198 14.75 5.44 10.28
CA GLY A 198 16.09 5.87 9.90
C GLY A 198 16.67 5.02 8.77
N GLU A 199 16.61 3.68 8.87
CA GLU A 199 17.05 2.76 7.81
C GLU A 199 16.25 2.96 6.50
N PHE A 200 14.95 3.19 6.61
CA PHE A 200 14.11 3.43 5.43
C PHE A 200 14.46 4.75 4.75
N LYS A 201 14.58 5.82 5.51
CA LYS A 201 14.97 7.13 5.00
C LYS A 201 16.33 7.09 4.32
N GLU A 202 17.32 6.42 4.92
CA GLU A 202 18.63 6.22 4.34
C GLU A 202 18.53 5.52 2.97
N LEU A 203 17.77 4.43 2.88
CA LEU A 203 17.59 3.71 1.61
C LEU A 203 16.99 4.60 0.51
N TRP A 204 15.93 5.36 0.84
CA TRP A 204 15.28 6.22 -0.14
C TRP A 204 16.16 7.41 -0.54
N SER A 205 16.90 7.99 0.39
CA SER A 205 17.90 9.04 0.09
C SER A 205 19.00 8.51 -0.80
N ARG A 206 19.55 7.32 -0.53
CA ARG A 206 20.56 6.68 -1.36
C ARG A 206 20.06 6.31 -2.76
N LEU A 207 18.77 6.00 -2.92
CA LEU A 207 18.14 5.85 -4.23
C LEU A 207 17.87 7.18 -4.94
N GLY A 208 18.14 8.31 -4.31
CA GLY A 208 17.96 9.64 -4.86
C GLY A 208 16.50 10.04 -5.06
N PHE A 209 15.60 9.66 -4.13
CA PHE A 209 14.19 10.04 -4.22
C PHE A 209 14.01 11.54 -4.02
N SER A 210 13.21 12.15 -4.89
CA SER A 210 12.90 13.59 -4.88
C SER A 210 11.78 13.95 -3.88
N VAL A 211 11.80 13.30 -2.73
CA VAL A 211 10.87 13.53 -1.62
C VAL A 211 11.23 14.81 -0.89
N ASP A 212 10.25 15.58 -0.48
CA ASP A 212 10.46 16.65 0.49
C ASP A 212 10.38 16.08 1.92
N TRP A 213 11.53 15.84 2.52
CA TRP A 213 11.64 15.28 3.87
C TRP A 213 11.11 16.20 4.97
N ASN A 214 10.83 17.49 4.69
CA ASN A 214 10.17 18.38 5.64
C ASN A 214 8.68 18.07 5.76
N LEU A 215 8.11 17.38 4.77
CA LEU A 215 6.71 16.93 4.75
C LEU A 215 6.54 15.49 5.27
N GLN A 216 7.60 14.89 5.85
CA GLN A 216 7.47 13.53 6.38
C GLN A 216 6.43 13.48 7.51
N TYR A 217 5.74 12.35 7.61
CA TYR A 217 4.76 12.10 8.66
C TYR A 217 4.82 10.64 9.15
N GLN A 218 4.30 10.42 10.35
CA GLN A 218 4.15 9.12 10.99
C GLN A 218 2.67 8.90 11.29
N THR A 219 2.14 7.69 11.06
CA THR A 219 0.72 7.42 11.36
C THR A 219 0.41 7.48 12.87
N VAL A 220 1.43 7.44 13.72
CA VAL A 220 1.34 7.59 15.19
C VAL A 220 1.75 8.97 15.69
N SER A 221 2.09 9.94 14.83
CA SER A 221 2.34 11.33 15.24
C SER A 221 1.07 12.01 15.75
N ASP A 222 1.23 13.05 16.57
CA ASP A 222 0.08 13.76 17.16
C ASP A 222 -0.91 14.27 16.12
N ARG A 223 -0.44 14.82 15.00
CA ARG A 223 -1.29 15.25 13.87
C ARG A 223 -2.06 14.06 13.28
N ALA A 224 -1.36 12.98 12.95
CA ALA A 224 -1.99 11.83 12.34
C ALA A 224 -2.99 11.14 13.28
N GLN A 225 -2.67 11.04 14.57
CA GLN A 225 -3.59 10.55 15.58
C GLN A 225 -4.83 11.46 15.70
N ARG A 226 -4.64 12.77 15.77
CA ARG A 226 -5.75 13.75 15.85
C ARG A 226 -6.69 13.61 14.65
N ILE A 227 -6.16 13.57 13.43
CA ILE A 227 -6.95 13.42 12.21
C ILE A 227 -7.66 12.06 12.17
N SER A 228 -7.00 10.98 12.56
CA SER A 228 -7.59 9.63 12.61
C SER A 228 -8.73 9.55 13.63
N GLN A 229 -8.54 10.11 14.81
CA GLN A 229 -9.55 10.17 15.87
C GLN A 229 -10.72 11.09 15.50
N ARG A 230 -10.45 12.25 14.92
CA ARG A 230 -11.46 13.17 14.35
C ARG A 230 -12.29 12.46 13.28
N SER A 231 -11.63 11.78 12.33
CA SER A 231 -12.30 10.98 11.30
C SER A 231 -13.28 9.99 11.91
N PHE A 232 -12.86 9.24 12.91
CA PHE A 232 -13.74 8.27 13.59
C PHE A 232 -14.94 8.93 14.27
N ILE A 233 -14.73 10.02 15.04
CA ILE A 233 -15.81 10.73 15.72
C ILE A 233 -16.83 11.28 14.70
N GLU A 234 -16.36 11.82 13.59
CA GLU A 234 -17.25 12.30 12.51
C GLU A 234 -18.08 11.19 11.90
N LEU A 235 -17.47 10.03 11.62
CA LEU A 235 -18.17 8.86 11.11
C LEU A 235 -19.19 8.31 12.12
N ALA A 236 -18.86 8.32 13.41
CA ALA A 236 -19.80 7.93 14.46
C ALA A 236 -21.00 8.90 14.54
N LYS A 237 -20.77 10.20 14.45
CA LYS A 237 -21.84 11.23 14.38
C LYS A 237 -22.73 11.05 13.14
N LYS A 238 -22.15 10.68 12.00
CA LYS A 238 -22.85 10.35 10.74
C LYS A 238 -23.50 8.96 10.75
N LYS A 239 -23.39 8.19 11.85
CA LYS A 239 -23.84 6.79 11.96
C LYS A 239 -23.18 5.84 10.93
N LYS A 240 -22.05 6.23 10.37
CA LYS A 240 -21.22 5.42 9.47
C LYS A 240 -20.16 4.62 10.24
N ALA A 241 -19.81 5.02 11.47
CA ALA A 241 -19.08 4.17 12.42
C ALA A 241 -20.03 3.81 13.57
N TYR A 242 -20.07 2.52 13.93
CA TYR A 242 -20.97 2.01 14.94
C TYR A 242 -20.38 0.80 15.66
N MET A 243 -20.92 0.52 16.84
CA MET A 243 -20.51 -0.61 17.67
C MET A 243 -21.57 -1.71 17.64
N LYS A 244 -21.13 -2.94 17.45
CA LYS A 244 -22.02 -4.11 17.39
C LYS A 244 -21.38 -5.31 18.09
N THR A 245 -22.18 -6.07 18.83
CA THR A 245 -21.82 -7.42 19.28
C THR A 245 -22.29 -8.41 18.23
N SER A 246 -21.37 -9.12 17.63
CA SER A 246 -21.66 -10.09 16.56
C SER A 246 -20.54 -11.12 16.46
N PRO A 247 -20.75 -12.24 15.74
CA PRO A 247 -19.64 -13.07 15.32
C PRO A 247 -18.64 -12.23 14.52
N VAL A 248 -17.36 -12.33 14.90
CA VAL A 248 -16.25 -11.58 14.26
C VAL A 248 -15.12 -12.53 13.93
N LEU A 249 -14.48 -12.31 12.82
CA LEU A 249 -13.23 -12.97 12.47
C LEU A 249 -12.17 -12.68 13.54
N TRP A 250 -11.56 -13.72 14.06
CA TRP A 250 -10.64 -13.63 15.18
C TRP A 250 -9.40 -14.49 14.97
N CYS A 251 -8.25 -13.90 15.20
CA CYS A 251 -6.98 -14.63 15.24
C CYS A 251 -6.65 -15.01 16.68
N THR A 252 -6.68 -16.29 17.01
CA THR A 252 -6.38 -16.79 18.36
C THR A 252 -4.90 -16.69 18.73
N GLU A 253 -3.99 -16.70 17.75
CA GLU A 253 -2.55 -16.47 17.97
C GLU A 253 -2.24 -15.00 18.26
N CYS A 254 -2.83 -14.08 17.51
CA CYS A 254 -2.67 -12.64 17.72
C CYS A 254 -3.61 -12.09 18.80
N GLN A 255 -4.62 -12.86 19.21
CA GLN A 255 -5.66 -12.50 20.18
C GLN A 255 -6.36 -11.18 19.86
N THR A 256 -6.79 -11.03 18.61
CA THR A 256 -7.44 -9.82 18.11
C THR A 256 -8.43 -10.14 17.00
N SER A 257 -9.42 -9.25 16.84
CA SER A 257 -10.29 -9.23 15.68
C SER A 257 -9.49 -8.87 14.42
N ILE A 258 -9.94 -9.36 13.27
CA ILE A 258 -9.38 -9.05 11.95
C ILE A 258 -10.49 -8.67 11.00
N ALA A 259 -10.15 -7.90 9.95
CA ALA A 259 -11.08 -7.53 8.89
C ALA A 259 -11.07 -8.57 7.75
N GLN A 260 -12.13 -8.61 6.94
CA GLN A 260 -12.22 -9.50 5.76
C GLN A 260 -11.01 -9.35 4.84
N ALA A 261 -10.48 -8.14 4.70
CA ALA A 261 -9.34 -7.84 3.84
C ALA A 261 -8.01 -8.43 4.33
N GLU A 262 -7.92 -8.82 5.60
CA GLU A 262 -6.73 -9.44 6.22
C GLU A 262 -6.76 -10.99 6.15
N LEU A 263 -7.78 -11.55 5.48
CA LEU A 263 -7.85 -12.99 5.23
C LEU A 263 -7.02 -13.38 4.01
N GLU A 264 -6.27 -14.46 4.17
CA GLU A 264 -5.69 -15.25 3.11
C GLU A 264 -6.28 -16.66 3.15
N THR A 265 -6.06 -17.44 2.11
CA THR A 265 -6.46 -18.84 2.06
C THR A 265 -5.24 -19.72 1.87
N LYS A 266 -5.22 -20.85 2.59
CA LYS A 266 -4.16 -21.85 2.51
C LYS A 266 -4.79 -23.20 2.23
N GLU A 267 -4.25 -23.95 1.27
CA GLU A 267 -4.64 -25.32 1.05
C GLU A 267 -4.14 -26.18 2.22
N CYS A 268 -5.05 -26.88 2.87
CA CYS A 268 -4.76 -27.77 3.97
C CYS A 268 -5.40 -29.14 3.72
N GLU A 269 -4.69 -30.16 4.15
CA GLU A 269 -5.23 -31.54 4.25
C GLU A 269 -5.96 -31.68 5.59
N THR A 270 -7.19 -32.14 5.55
CA THR A 270 -8.04 -32.34 6.72
C THR A 270 -8.89 -33.60 6.56
N VAL A 271 -9.65 -33.95 7.58
CA VAL A 271 -10.43 -35.18 7.60
C VAL A 271 -11.90 -34.88 7.79
N PHE A 272 -12.76 -35.32 6.87
CA PHE A 272 -14.19 -35.43 7.12
C PHE A 272 -14.45 -36.60 8.07
N ASN A 273 -15.11 -36.30 9.18
CA ASN A 273 -15.60 -37.25 10.14
C ASN A 273 -17.11 -37.43 9.91
N TYR A 274 -17.52 -38.63 9.56
CA TYR A 274 -18.91 -38.97 9.28
C TYR A 274 -19.57 -39.49 10.57
N LEU A 275 -20.58 -38.76 11.05
CA LEU A 275 -21.23 -38.98 12.32
C LEU A 275 -22.73 -39.23 12.13
N ASN A 276 -23.31 -40.16 12.87
CA ASN A 276 -24.75 -40.38 12.93
C ASN A 276 -25.39 -39.49 13.99
N PHE A 277 -26.34 -38.67 13.58
CA PHE A 277 -27.25 -37.95 14.44
C PHE A 277 -28.56 -38.75 14.52
N THR A 278 -28.95 -39.14 15.70
CA THR A 278 -30.19 -39.92 15.91
C THR A 278 -31.41 -39.03 15.78
N THR A 279 -32.41 -39.48 15.03
CA THR A 279 -33.71 -38.79 14.88
C THR A 279 -34.85 -39.75 15.11
N PRO A 280 -36.08 -39.30 15.37
CA PRO A 280 -37.24 -40.19 15.54
C PRO A 280 -37.55 -41.11 14.36
N ILE A 281 -37.06 -40.76 13.17
CA ILE A 281 -37.31 -41.50 11.91
C ILE A 281 -36.06 -42.18 11.33
N GLY A 282 -35.01 -42.33 12.14
CA GLY A 282 -33.75 -42.97 11.76
C GLY A 282 -32.54 -42.05 11.87
N ASN A 283 -31.36 -42.58 11.54
CA ASN A 283 -30.10 -41.83 11.64
C ASN A 283 -29.92 -40.90 10.44
N LEU A 284 -29.44 -39.69 10.73
CA LEU A 284 -29.01 -38.70 9.76
C LEU A 284 -27.47 -38.61 9.77
N LEU A 285 -26.86 -38.99 8.65
CA LEU A 285 -25.40 -38.98 8.53
C LEU A 285 -24.89 -37.57 8.17
N ILE A 286 -23.98 -37.04 8.99
CA ILE A 286 -23.36 -35.72 8.81
C ILE A 286 -21.85 -35.87 8.63
N ALA A 287 -21.25 -35.15 7.69
CA ALA A 287 -19.82 -35.07 7.54
C ALA A 287 -19.30 -33.72 8.08
N THR A 288 -18.38 -33.76 9.02
CA THR A 288 -17.75 -32.54 9.58
C THR A 288 -16.25 -32.63 9.65
N THR A 289 -15.56 -31.53 9.37
CA THR A 289 -14.11 -31.36 9.61
C THR A 289 -13.82 -30.83 11.02
N ARG A 290 -14.86 -30.39 11.73
CA ARG A 290 -14.75 -29.72 13.05
C ARG A 290 -15.61 -30.39 14.12
N PRO A 291 -15.34 -31.65 14.48
CA PRO A 291 -16.14 -32.38 15.48
C PRO A 291 -16.03 -31.75 16.88
N GLU A 292 -14.99 -30.96 17.17
CA GLU A 292 -14.87 -30.21 18.42
C GLU A 292 -16.01 -29.20 18.65
N LEU A 293 -16.71 -28.80 17.58
CA LEU A 293 -17.83 -27.85 17.64
C LEU A 293 -19.20 -28.52 17.89
N LEU A 294 -19.27 -29.85 18.04
CA LEU A 294 -20.52 -30.56 18.35
C LEU A 294 -21.25 -29.97 19.57
N ALA A 295 -20.51 -29.57 20.62
CA ALA A 295 -21.06 -28.93 21.80
C ALA A 295 -21.82 -27.64 21.54
N GLY A 296 -21.49 -26.95 20.43
CA GLY A 296 -22.11 -25.71 19.99
C GLY A 296 -23.10 -25.89 18.83
N CYS A 297 -23.47 -27.10 18.50
CA CYS A 297 -24.40 -27.37 17.40
C CYS A 297 -25.78 -26.75 17.70
N ALA A 298 -26.27 -25.91 16.79
CA ALA A 298 -27.53 -25.18 16.93
C ALA A 298 -28.67 -25.82 16.11
N CYS A 299 -28.35 -26.36 14.94
CA CYS A 299 -29.30 -27.02 14.06
C CYS A 299 -28.56 -27.84 12.99
N ILE A 300 -29.30 -28.59 12.19
CA ILE A 300 -28.84 -29.20 10.95
C ILE A 300 -29.58 -28.53 9.80
N PHE A 301 -28.85 -28.17 8.73
CA PHE A 301 -29.43 -27.67 7.50
C PHE A 301 -29.40 -28.73 6.39
N VAL A 302 -30.46 -28.75 5.58
CA VAL A 302 -30.57 -29.54 4.36
C VAL A 302 -31.17 -28.68 3.25
N HIS A 303 -30.85 -28.94 1.99
CA HIS A 303 -31.46 -28.22 0.90
C HIS A 303 -32.93 -28.61 0.75
N PRO A 304 -33.89 -27.67 0.54
CA PRO A 304 -35.32 -27.98 0.47
C PRO A 304 -35.68 -28.91 -0.71
N ASP A 305 -34.91 -28.91 -1.78
CA ASP A 305 -35.11 -29.76 -2.95
C ASP A 305 -34.38 -31.10 -2.87
N ASP A 306 -33.60 -31.35 -1.83
CA ASP A 306 -32.90 -32.61 -1.66
C ASP A 306 -33.88 -33.70 -1.17
N THR A 307 -34.30 -34.54 -2.10
CA THR A 307 -35.29 -35.62 -1.82
C THR A 307 -34.83 -36.61 -0.80
N ARG A 308 -33.51 -36.78 -0.57
CA ARG A 308 -32.92 -37.68 0.43
C ARG A 308 -33.30 -37.28 1.84
N TYR A 309 -33.41 -35.96 2.08
CA TYR A 309 -33.57 -35.40 3.43
C TYR A 309 -34.92 -34.71 3.68
N LYS A 310 -35.77 -34.58 2.66
CA LYS A 310 -37.06 -33.90 2.78
C LYS A 310 -37.91 -34.37 3.96
N LYS A 311 -37.88 -35.67 4.27
CA LYS A 311 -38.62 -36.27 5.40
C LYS A 311 -38.10 -35.87 6.79
N PHE A 312 -36.84 -35.39 6.87
CA PHE A 312 -36.21 -34.97 8.11
C PHE A 312 -36.50 -33.50 8.45
N ILE A 313 -36.89 -32.66 7.50
CA ILE A 313 -37.19 -31.25 7.73
C ILE A 313 -38.30 -31.11 8.80
N GLY A 314 -38.04 -30.26 9.81
CA GLY A 314 -38.95 -30.06 10.95
C GLY A 314 -38.84 -31.10 12.06
N GLN A 315 -38.05 -32.18 11.87
CA GLN A 315 -37.74 -33.15 12.91
C GLN A 315 -36.62 -32.61 13.83
N LYS A 316 -36.41 -33.30 14.95
CA LYS A 316 -35.27 -33.06 15.84
C LYS A 316 -34.21 -34.13 15.66
N ALA A 317 -32.96 -33.75 15.88
CA ALA A 317 -31.82 -34.67 15.92
C ALA A 317 -31.10 -34.55 17.26
N ILE A 318 -30.58 -35.67 17.77
CA ILE A 318 -29.77 -35.71 18.99
C ILE A 318 -28.30 -35.54 18.60
N VAL A 319 -27.62 -34.60 19.25
CA VAL A 319 -26.19 -34.32 18.99
C VAL A 319 -25.33 -35.43 19.62
N PRO A 320 -24.48 -36.11 18.84
CA PRO A 320 -23.61 -37.16 19.37
C PRO A 320 -22.72 -36.68 20.52
N LEU A 321 -22.50 -37.50 21.54
CA LEU A 321 -21.75 -37.27 22.79
C LEU A 321 -22.42 -36.31 23.81
N TYR A 322 -23.25 -35.37 23.35
CA TYR A 322 -23.80 -34.31 24.20
C TYR A 322 -25.31 -34.48 24.49
N ASP A 323 -25.98 -35.40 23.82
CA ASP A 323 -27.35 -35.87 24.06
C ASP A 323 -28.45 -34.80 24.16
N PHE A 324 -28.20 -33.60 23.58
CA PHE A 324 -29.24 -32.56 23.46
C PHE A 324 -29.86 -32.53 22.05
N GLU A 325 -31.11 -32.12 21.99
CA GLU A 325 -31.89 -32.03 20.76
C GLU A 325 -31.66 -30.71 20.01
N ILE A 326 -31.55 -30.79 18.69
CA ILE A 326 -31.48 -29.63 17.76
C ILE A 326 -32.49 -29.81 16.62
N PRO A 327 -33.04 -28.73 16.04
CA PRO A 327 -33.94 -28.81 14.90
C PRO A 327 -33.21 -29.13 13.59
N ILE A 328 -33.91 -29.76 12.65
CA ILE A 328 -33.49 -29.92 11.27
C ILE A 328 -34.28 -28.92 10.43
N LEU A 329 -33.59 -27.99 9.79
CA LEU A 329 -34.14 -26.86 9.04
C LEU A 329 -33.78 -26.96 7.56
N ALA A 330 -34.54 -26.27 6.71
CA ALA A 330 -34.25 -26.15 5.29
C ALA A 330 -33.57 -24.80 4.97
N ASP A 331 -32.54 -24.82 4.11
CA ASP A 331 -31.95 -23.64 3.57
C ASP A 331 -31.45 -23.87 2.13
N ASP A 332 -31.77 -22.95 1.23
CA ASP A 332 -31.48 -23.02 -0.20
C ASP A 332 -30.00 -22.81 -0.55
N THR A 333 -29.19 -22.37 0.41
CA THR A 333 -27.74 -22.18 0.23
C THR A 333 -26.92 -23.43 0.56
N VAL A 334 -27.55 -24.52 1.04
CA VAL A 334 -26.88 -25.79 1.32
C VAL A 334 -26.47 -26.50 0.03
N ALA A 335 -25.19 -26.82 -0.10
CA ALA A 335 -24.69 -27.58 -1.24
C ALA A 335 -25.05 -29.08 -1.11
N MET A 336 -25.89 -29.60 -1.99
CA MET A 336 -26.39 -30.99 -1.96
C MET A 336 -25.29 -32.05 -2.22
N ASP A 337 -24.22 -31.68 -2.85
CA ASP A 337 -23.09 -32.53 -3.26
C ASP A 337 -21.88 -32.45 -2.33
N LYS A 338 -21.87 -31.55 -1.33
CA LYS A 338 -20.77 -31.40 -0.38
C LYS A 338 -21.00 -32.31 0.84
N GLY A 339 -20.03 -33.18 1.11
CA GLY A 339 -20.11 -34.15 2.22
C GLY A 339 -21.27 -35.10 2.06
N THR A 340 -22.28 -35.06 2.96
CA THR A 340 -23.50 -35.83 2.82
C THR A 340 -24.67 -35.06 2.22
N GLY A 341 -24.54 -33.72 2.07
CA GLY A 341 -25.64 -32.82 1.70
C GLY A 341 -26.50 -32.38 2.91
N ALA A 342 -26.28 -32.95 4.07
CA ALA A 342 -26.81 -32.48 5.34
C ALA A 342 -25.65 -31.89 6.18
N VAL A 343 -25.82 -30.69 6.68
CA VAL A 343 -24.74 -29.91 7.31
C VAL A 343 -25.12 -29.50 8.71
N MET A 344 -24.29 -29.83 9.72
CA MET A 344 -24.46 -29.27 11.04
C MET A 344 -24.06 -27.79 11.04
N CYS A 345 -24.90 -26.93 11.58
CA CYS A 345 -24.59 -25.55 11.91
C CYS A 345 -24.18 -25.47 13.38
N ALA A 346 -22.92 -25.17 13.61
CA ALA A 346 -22.40 -25.02 14.96
C ALA A 346 -22.05 -23.56 15.23
N SER A 347 -21.82 -23.19 16.47
CA SER A 347 -21.46 -21.83 16.88
C SER A 347 -20.18 -21.39 16.17
N PHE A 348 -20.36 -20.93 14.92
CA PHE A 348 -19.42 -20.24 14.03
C PHE A 348 -18.21 -21.08 13.60
N GLY A 349 -18.46 -22.23 13.00
CA GLY A 349 -17.40 -23.05 12.38
C GLY A 349 -16.79 -22.42 11.14
N ASP A 350 -17.61 -21.72 10.36
CA ASP A 350 -17.18 -20.99 9.17
C ASP A 350 -18.12 -19.80 8.84
N SER A 351 -17.92 -19.16 7.69
CA SER A 351 -18.75 -18.02 7.25
C SER A 351 -20.21 -18.40 6.95
N ALA A 352 -20.46 -19.63 6.51
CA ALA A 352 -21.84 -20.09 6.23
C ALA A 352 -22.63 -20.22 7.53
N ASP A 353 -22.00 -20.76 8.58
CA ASP A 353 -22.62 -20.81 9.91
C ASP A 353 -23.03 -19.41 10.40
N VAL A 354 -22.18 -18.39 10.19
CA VAL A 354 -22.50 -17.01 10.58
C VAL A 354 -23.69 -16.45 9.77
N GLU A 355 -23.74 -16.71 8.46
CA GLU A 355 -24.84 -16.28 7.59
C GLU A 355 -26.15 -16.96 8.01
N TRP A 356 -26.16 -18.27 8.24
CA TRP A 356 -27.33 -19.03 8.72
C TRP A 356 -27.77 -18.59 10.11
N TYR A 357 -26.82 -18.36 11.02
CA TYR A 357 -27.11 -17.86 12.35
C TYR A 357 -27.89 -16.54 12.30
N GLN A 358 -27.49 -15.61 11.43
CA GLN A 358 -28.17 -14.32 11.25
C GLN A 358 -29.55 -14.50 10.56
N LYS A 359 -29.60 -15.27 9.46
CA LYS A 359 -30.81 -15.51 8.67
C LYS A 359 -31.91 -16.18 9.49
N HIS A 360 -31.55 -17.20 10.24
CA HIS A 360 -32.50 -18.02 11.03
C HIS A 360 -32.62 -17.61 12.52
N LYS A 361 -31.90 -16.56 12.94
CA LYS A 361 -31.88 -16.06 14.33
C LYS A 361 -31.57 -17.15 15.35
N LEU A 362 -30.55 -17.96 15.07
CA LEU A 362 -30.18 -19.09 15.91
C LEU A 362 -29.57 -18.65 17.25
N THR A 363 -29.67 -19.47 18.28
CA THR A 363 -29.00 -19.22 19.55
C THR A 363 -27.60 -19.79 19.52
N SER A 364 -26.60 -18.96 19.83
CA SER A 364 -25.20 -19.39 19.90
C SER A 364 -24.78 -19.86 21.26
N LYS A 365 -23.86 -20.83 21.31
CA LYS A 365 -23.15 -21.26 22.50
C LYS A 365 -21.66 -20.97 22.32
N GLU A 366 -21.03 -20.29 23.27
CA GLU A 366 -19.62 -20.01 23.25
C GLU A 366 -18.80 -21.28 23.44
N VAL A 367 -18.14 -21.74 22.38
CA VAL A 367 -17.30 -22.96 22.42
C VAL A 367 -15.84 -22.59 22.44
N ILE A 368 -15.39 -21.69 21.53
CA ILE A 368 -14.00 -21.26 21.41
C ILE A 368 -13.84 -19.88 22.04
N LEU A 369 -12.84 -19.73 22.90
CA LEU A 369 -12.48 -18.47 23.56
C LEU A 369 -11.46 -17.69 22.75
N ALA A 370 -11.26 -16.42 23.11
CA ALA A 370 -10.34 -15.50 22.42
C ALA A 370 -8.86 -15.96 22.39
N ASP A 371 -8.44 -16.77 23.34
CA ASP A 371 -7.11 -17.36 23.42
C ASP A 371 -6.94 -18.68 22.64
N GLY A 372 -8.01 -19.13 21.95
CA GLY A 372 -8.02 -20.38 21.19
C GLY A 372 -8.19 -21.63 22.03
N THR A 373 -8.60 -21.48 23.29
CA THR A 373 -9.01 -22.60 24.14
C THR A 373 -10.53 -22.83 24.07
N ILE A 374 -10.94 -24.03 24.38
CA ILE A 374 -12.37 -24.37 24.54
C ILE A 374 -12.87 -23.86 25.88
N SER A 375 -14.07 -23.29 25.88
CA SER A 375 -14.75 -22.80 27.08
C SER A 375 -14.84 -23.90 28.18
N GLU A 376 -14.53 -23.54 29.42
CA GLU A 376 -14.62 -24.44 30.59
C GLU A 376 -16.01 -25.05 30.77
N LYS A 377 -17.05 -24.39 30.22
CA LYS A 377 -18.45 -24.83 30.30
C LYS A 377 -18.76 -26.00 29.35
N ILE A 378 -17.79 -26.41 28.53
CA ILE A 378 -17.97 -27.51 27.56
C ILE A 378 -17.41 -28.78 28.17
N ASP A 379 -18.30 -29.78 28.31
CA ASP A 379 -17.95 -31.09 28.81
C ASP A 379 -16.89 -31.78 27.94
N PHE A 380 -16.10 -32.64 28.55
CA PHE A 380 -15.02 -33.44 27.97
C PHE A 380 -13.78 -32.67 27.48
N ILE A 381 -13.91 -31.47 26.92
CA ILE A 381 -12.84 -30.76 26.20
C ILE A 381 -12.54 -29.35 26.74
N GLY A 382 -13.21 -28.93 27.80
CA GLY A 382 -12.97 -27.62 28.41
C GLY A 382 -11.48 -27.35 28.71
N LYS A 383 -11.00 -26.11 28.48
CA LYS A 383 -9.61 -25.67 28.62
C LYS A 383 -8.62 -26.26 27.61
N MET A 384 -9.01 -27.15 26.72
CA MET A 384 -8.14 -27.69 25.69
C MET A 384 -7.99 -26.66 24.54
N THR A 385 -6.83 -26.66 23.86
CA THR A 385 -6.73 -25.97 22.58
C THR A 385 -7.58 -26.65 21.52
N VAL A 386 -8.07 -25.91 20.52
CA VAL A 386 -8.93 -26.42 19.43
C VAL A 386 -8.37 -27.73 18.83
N LYS A 387 -7.06 -27.79 18.54
CA LYS A 387 -6.42 -28.99 17.97
C LYS A 387 -6.47 -30.21 18.90
N LYS A 388 -6.20 -30.00 20.19
CA LYS A 388 -6.28 -31.09 21.19
C LYS A 388 -7.73 -31.55 21.41
N ALA A 389 -8.67 -30.61 21.48
CA ALA A 389 -10.08 -30.89 21.60
C ALA A 389 -10.61 -31.72 20.42
N ARG A 390 -10.26 -31.35 19.19
CA ARG A 390 -10.61 -32.07 17.96
C ARG A 390 -10.12 -33.53 18.01
N ALA A 391 -8.85 -33.73 18.33
CA ALA A 391 -8.29 -35.08 18.45
C ALA A 391 -8.99 -35.90 19.51
N TYR A 392 -9.25 -35.32 20.67
CA TYR A 392 -9.92 -36.00 21.80
C TYR A 392 -11.36 -36.36 21.49
N ILE A 393 -12.15 -35.47 20.90
CA ILE A 393 -13.53 -35.75 20.46
C ILE A 393 -13.56 -36.88 19.44
N ILE A 394 -12.65 -36.93 18.50
CA ILE A 394 -12.54 -38.04 17.52
C ILE A 394 -12.31 -39.39 18.24
N GLU A 395 -11.46 -39.42 19.26
CA GLU A 395 -11.24 -40.63 20.06
C GLU A 395 -12.48 -41.06 20.80
N LEU A 396 -13.21 -40.12 21.42
CA LEU A 396 -14.47 -40.43 22.11
C LEU A 396 -15.52 -40.97 21.16
N LEU A 397 -15.68 -40.34 19.97
CA LEU A 397 -16.61 -40.80 18.95
C LEU A 397 -16.28 -42.21 18.44
N LYS A 398 -15.01 -42.56 18.32
CA LYS A 398 -14.57 -43.95 17.99
C LYS A 398 -14.91 -44.93 19.10
N LYS A 399 -14.60 -44.58 20.34
CA LYS A 399 -14.89 -45.45 21.52
C LYS A 399 -16.38 -45.77 21.69
N GLN A 400 -17.24 -44.81 21.33
CA GLN A 400 -18.69 -44.96 21.43
C GLN A 400 -19.36 -45.46 20.15
N ASN A 401 -18.59 -45.84 19.12
CA ASN A 401 -19.09 -46.28 17.81
C ASN A 401 -20.00 -45.26 17.11
N LEU A 402 -19.81 -43.98 17.40
CA LEU A 402 -20.55 -42.86 16.78
C LEU A 402 -19.88 -42.33 15.50
N LEU A 403 -18.60 -42.65 15.27
CA LEU A 403 -17.86 -42.34 14.06
C LEU A 403 -18.03 -43.46 13.02
N VAL A 404 -18.71 -43.16 11.92
CA VAL A 404 -19.03 -44.16 10.87
C VAL A 404 -17.82 -44.41 9.94
N LYS A 405 -17.22 -43.34 9.45
CA LYS A 405 -16.00 -43.37 8.60
C LYS A 405 -15.24 -42.05 8.69
N GLN A 406 -14.00 -42.10 8.21
CA GLN A 406 -13.15 -40.90 8.01
C GLN A 406 -12.68 -40.85 6.56
N GLU A 407 -12.58 -39.65 6.00
CA GLU A 407 -12.17 -39.43 4.63
C GLU A 407 -11.26 -38.20 4.57
N THR A 408 -10.04 -38.37 4.07
CA THR A 408 -9.11 -37.25 3.92
C THR A 408 -9.51 -36.40 2.73
N ILE A 409 -9.54 -35.09 2.93
CA ILE A 409 -9.86 -34.10 1.90
C ILE A 409 -8.83 -32.98 1.89
N ARG A 410 -8.69 -32.33 0.74
CA ARG A 410 -7.95 -31.05 0.62
C ARG A 410 -8.95 -29.93 0.41
N HIS A 411 -8.81 -28.88 1.19
CA HIS A 411 -9.66 -27.71 1.05
C HIS A 411 -8.92 -26.42 1.46
N MET A 412 -9.45 -25.29 1.02
CA MET A 412 -8.91 -23.98 1.35
C MET A 412 -9.40 -23.56 2.74
N VAL A 413 -8.46 -23.28 3.63
CA VAL A 413 -8.73 -22.80 5.00
C VAL A 413 -8.38 -21.31 5.07
N ALA A 414 -9.24 -20.51 5.72
CA ALA A 414 -8.99 -19.11 5.97
C ALA A 414 -7.91 -18.95 7.05
N VAL A 415 -6.88 -18.13 6.75
CA VAL A 415 -5.78 -17.83 7.66
C VAL A 415 -5.58 -16.31 7.76
N HIS A 416 -5.03 -15.85 8.88
CA HIS A 416 -4.66 -14.46 9.07
C HIS A 416 -3.37 -14.15 8.28
N GLU A 417 -3.39 -13.13 7.41
CA GLU A 417 -2.26 -12.78 6.53
C GLU A 417 -0.92 -12.56 7.26
N ARG A 418 -0.96 -12.05 8.50
CA ARG A 418 0.23 -11.68 9.28
C ARG A 418 0.94 -12.85 9.94
N CYS A 419 0.21 -13.85 10.42
CA CYS A 419 0.80 -14.96 11.18
C CYS A 419 0.52 -16.33 10.56
N GLN A 420 -0.28 -16.40 9.49
CA GLN A 420 -0.65 -17.64 8.78
C GLN A 420 -1.37 -18.66 9.67
N HIS A 421 -1.93 -18.20 10.81
CA HIS A 421 -2.72 -19.01 11.71
C HIS A 421 -4.17 -19.10 11.23
N GLU A 422 -4.81 -20.26 11.38
CA GLU A 422 -6.23 -20.45 11.07
C GLU A 422 -7.08 -19.48 11.90
N VAL A 423 -8.07 -18.85 11.26
CA VAL A 423 -8.95 -17.90 11.94
C VAL A 423 -10.20 -18.59 12.45
N GLU A 424 -10.71 -18.08 13.56
CA GLU A 424 -11.94 -18.52 14.19
C GLU A 424 -13.00 -17.41 14.12
N PHE A 425 -14.25 -17.76 14.40
CA PHE A 425 -15.31 -16.78 14.67
C PHE A 425 -15.66 -16.81 16.14
N ILE A 426 -15.62 -15.65 16.80
CA ILE A 426 -16.06 -15.51 18.19
C ILE A 426 -17.08 -14.38 18.33
N MET A 427 -17.96 -14.49 19.34
CA MET A 427 -18.85 -13.38 19.70
C MET A 427 -18.04 -12.28 20.38
N SER A 428 -17.96 -11.10 19.76
CA SER A 428 -17.24 -9.97 20.33
C SER A 428 -17.89 -8.64 20.00
N LYS A 429 -17.69 -7.66 20.88
CA LYS A 429 -18.18 -6.30 20.73
C LYS A 429 -17.09 -5.46 20.06
N GLN A 430 -17.32 -5.04 18.82
CA GLN A 430 -16.33 -4.35 17.98
C GLN A 430 -16.89 -3.08 17.37
N TRP A 431 -15.98 -2.17 16.96
CA TRP A 431 -16.30 -1.01 16.16
C TRP A 431 -16.20 -1.35 14.67
N TYR A 432 -17.18 -0.91 13.90
CA TYR A 432 -17.31 -1.12 12.46
C TYR A 432 -17.49 0.19 11.72
N ILE A 433 -17.02 0.23 10.47
CA ILE A 433 -17.44 1.23 9.48
C ILE A 433 -18.38 0.54 8.49
N ASP A 434 -19.55 1.16 8.28
CA ASP A 434 -20.54 0.72 7.29
C ASP A 434 -19.94 0.81 5.88
N VAL A 435 -19.79 -0.33 5.22
CA VAL A 435 -19.34 -0.42 3.82
C VAL A 435 -20.32 -1.19 2.95
N LEU A 436 -21.25 -1.93 3.56
CA LEU A 436 -22.22 -2.73 2.82
C LEU A 436 -23.36 -1.89 2.25
N SER A 437 -23.82 -0.86 2.98
CA SER A 437 -24.96 -0.05 2.54
C SER A 437 -24.65 0.90 1.37
N GLU A 438 -23.37 1.13 1.07
CA GLU A 438 -22.91 2.14 0.08
C GLU A 438 -22.10 1.53 -1.06
N LYS A 439 -22.18 0.20 -1.28
CA LYS A 439 -21.41 -0.49 -2.33
C LYS A 439 -21.50 0.19 -3.69
N ASP A 440 -22.70 0.58 -4.11
CA ASP A 440 -22.91 1.24 -5.40
C ASP A 440 -22.14 2.57 -5.51
N ARG A 441 -22.03 3.31 -4.40
CA ARG A 441 -21.26 4.55 -4.35
C ARG A 441 -19.76 4.28 -4.50
N PHE A 442 -19.26 3.21 -3.86
CA PHE A 442 -17.85 2.82 -3.97
C PHE A 442 -17.52 2.28 -5.36
N LEU A 443 -18.45 1.57 -6.01
CA LEU A 443 -18.28 1.11 -7.38
C LEU A 443 -18.22 2.30 -8.37
N LYS A 444 -19.06 3.31 -8.20
CA LYS A 444 -19.03 4.54 -9.02
C LYS A 444 -17.73 5.31 -8.83
N ALA A 445 -17.22 5.42 -7.61
CA ALA A 445 -15.95 6.10 -7.32
C ALA A 445 -14.76 5.50 -8.09
N ALA A 446 -14.79 4.19 -8.38
CA ALA A 446 -13.75 3.56 -9.20
C ALA A 446 -13.71 4.09 -10.63
N ASP A 447 -14.83 4.57 -11.17
CA ASP A 447 -14.92 5.13 -12.52
C ASP A 447 -14.53 6.61 -12.58
N GLU A 448 -14.49 7.30 -11.45
CA GLU A 448 -14.02 8.68 -11.31
C GLU A 448 -12.47 8.76 -11.24
N ILE A 449 -11.80 7.64 -10.93
CA ILE A 449 -10.35 7.54 -10.82
C ILE A 449 -9.78 6.93 -12.11
N ARG A 450 -8.69 7.49 -12.65
CA ARG A 450 -7.95 6.87 -13.74
C ARG A 450 -7.00 5.81 -13.20
N TRP A 451 -7.16 4.57 -13.65
CA TRP A 451 -6.36 3.42 -13.21
C TRP A 451 -5.26 3.10 -14.21
N HIS A 452 -4.03 2.99 -13.73
CA HIS A 452 -2.84 2.64 -14.51
C HIS A 452 -2.21 1.34 -13.98
N PRO A 453 -2.40 0.19 -14.67
CA PRO A 453 -3.22 -0.01 -15.88
C PRO A 453 -4.72 -0.14 -15.58
N GLU A 454 -5.55 0.18 -16.56
CA GLU A 454 -7.01 0.26 -16.40
C GLU A 454 -7.65 -1.04 -15.89
N HIS A 455 -7.16 -2.20 -16.32
CA HIS A 455 -7.73 -3.49 -15.94
C HIS A 455 -7.67 -3.75 -14.41
N MET A 456 -6.80 -3.06 -13.66
CA MET A 456 -6.72 -3.20 -12.21
C MET A 456 -7.96 -2.65 -11.48
N LYS A 457 -8.74 -1.80 -12.12
CA LYS A 457 -10.07 -1.37 -11.67
C LYS A 457 -11.00 -2.54 -11.41
N ASN A 458 -10.91 -3.61 -12.22
CA ASN A 458 -11.74 -4.80 -12.05
C ASN A 458 -11.46 -5.52 -10.73
N ARG A 459 -10.20 -5.55 -10.26
CA ARG A 459 -9.87 -6.13 -8.93
C ARG A 459 -10.56 -5.38 -7.81
N TYR A 460 -10.62 -4.06 -7.90
CA TYR A 460 -11.33 -3.23 -6.94
C TYR A 460 -12.85 -3.49 -6.99
N LYS A 461 -13.45 -3.48 -8.18
CA LYS A 461 -14.90 -3.71 -8.34
C LYS A 461 -15.31 -5.09 -7.82
N ILE A 462 -14.61 -6.14 -8.22
CA ILE A 462 -14.84 -7.51 -7.72
C ILE A 462 -14.74 -7.57 -6.19
N TRP A 463 -13.77 -6.88 -5.59
CA TRP A 463 -13.64 -6.81 -4.14
C TRP A 463 -14.86 -6.17 -3.47
N VAL A 464 -15.32 -5.01 -3.97
CA VAL A 464 -16.49 -4.30 -3.43
C VAL A 464 -17.76 -5.13 -3.58
N GLU A 465 -17.98 -5.76 -4.72
CA GLU A 465 -19.14 -6.63 -4.98
C GLU A 465 -19.19 -7.82 -3.99
N ASN A 466 -18.04 -8.41 -3.68
CA ASN A 466 -17.90 -9.59 -2.83
C ASN A 466 -17.73 -9.28 -1.33
N LEU A 467 -17.91 -8.03 -0.90
CA LEU A 467 -17.93 -7.70 0.53
C LEU A 467 -19.12 -8.38 1.22
N LYS A 468 -18.85 -9.10 2.31
CA LYS A 468 -19.84 -9.81 3.12
C LYS A 468 -20.10 -9.14 4.46
N TRP A 469 -19.13 -8.37 4.96
CA TRP A 469 -19.19 -7.73 6.28
C TRP A 469 -18.75 -6.27 6.21
N ASP A 470 -19.28 -5.49 7.15
CA ASP A 470 -18.77 -4.15 7.38
C ASP A 470 -17.32 -4.20 7.91
N TRP A 471 -16.60 -3.13 7.71
CA TRP A 471 -15.20 -3.06 8.07
C TRP A 471 -15.00 -2.98 9.58
N CYS A 472 -14.52 -4.05 10.21
CA CYS A 472 -14.12 -4.08 11.61
C CYS A 472 -12.83 -3.30 11.81
N ILE A 473 -12.90 -2.19 12.57
CA ILE A 473 -11.78 -1.24 12.74
C ILE A 473 -11.13 -1.27 14.12
N SER A 474 -11.60 -2.05 15.06
CA SER A 474 -11.02 -2.16 16.40
C SER A 474 -10.09 -3.37 16.51
N ARG A 475 -8.98 -3.20 17.22
CA ARG A 475 -8.00 -4.26 17.49
C ARG A 475 -7.67 -4.30 18.98
N GLN A 476 -7.60 -5.50 19.55
CA GLN A 476 -7.25 -5.74 20.95
C GLN A 476 -5.72 -5.81 21.07
N ARG A 477 -5.07 -4.64 20.98
CA ARG A 477 -3.61 -4.53 20.97
C ARG A 477 -3.10 -3.53 22.00
N TYR A 478 -1.81 -3.66 22.36
CA TYR A 478 -1.15 -2.80 23.35
C TYR A 478 -0.60 -1.51 22.75
N PHE A 479 -0.20 -1.55 21.47
CA PHE A 479 0.35 -0.42 20.74
C PHE A 479 -0.55 -0.06 19.53
N GLY A 480 -0.78 1.22 19.34
CA GLY A 480 -1.56 1.78 18.23
C GLY A 480 -2.28 3.05 18.62
N VAL A 481 -2.95 3.67 17.65
CA VAL A 481 -3.77 4.87 17.86
C VAL A 481 -5.04 4.48 18.62
N PRO A 482 -5.28 5.02 19.82
CA PRO A 482 -6.42 4.64 20.64
C PRO A 482 -7.74 5.20 20.10
N PHE A 483 -8.85 4.51 20.36
CA PHE A 483 -10.18 5.06 20.13
C PHE A 483 -10.48 6.17 21.13
N PRO A 484 -10.96 7.35 20.68
CA PRO A 484 -11.25 8.48 21.56
C PRO A 484 -12.62 8.34 22.25
N VAL A 485 -12.81 7.23 22.98
CA VAL A 485 -14.13 6.83 23.53
C VAL A 485 -14.01 6.30 24.96
N TRP A 486 -14.99 6.64 25.77
CA TRP A 486 -15.28 6.05 27.08
C TRP A 486 -16.71 5.52 27.11
N TYR A 487 -17.01 4.63 28.04
CA TYR A 487 -18.36 4.12 28.27
C TYR A 487 -18.84 4.52 29.66
N CYS A 488 -20.05 5.06 29.75
CA CYS A 488 -20.66 5.38 31.02
C CYS A 488 -20.87 4.11 31.86
N LYS A 489 -20.37 4.07 33.08
CA LYS A 489 -20.57 2.91 33.97
C LYS A 489 -22.03 2.62 34.29
N LYS A 490 -22.90 3.66 34.35
CA LYS A 490 -24.30 3.52 34.71
C LYS A 490 -25.18 3.03 33.55
N CYS A 491 -25.04 3.63 32.35
CA CYS A 491 -25.95 3.38 31.23
C CYS A 491 -25.28 2.72 30.02
N GLY A 492 -23.96 2.48 30.04
CA GLY A 492 -23.21 1.82 28.97
C GLY A 492 -23.06 2.64 27.68
N LYS A 493 -23.61 3.87 27.61
CA LYS A 493 -23.52 4.71 26.41
C LYS A 493 -22.09 5.16 26.13
N PRO A 494 -21.64 5.16 24.86
CA PRO A 494 -20.36 5.70 24.48
C PRO A 494 -20.34 7.23 24.62
N ILE A 495 -19.19 7.75 25.07
CA ILE A 495 -18.89 9.17 25.19
C ILE A 495 -17.65 9.42 24.36
N PHE A 496 -17.76 10.27 23.36
CA PHE A 496 -16.67 10.63 22.46
C PHE A 496 -15.89 11.81 23.01
N ALA A 497 -14.60 11.85 22.74
CA ALA A 497 -13.75 13.00 23.06
C ALA A 497 -14.25 14.26 22.35
N GLU A 498 -14.03 15.40 23.00
CA GLU A 498 -14.22 16.72 22.39
C GLU A 498 -13.02 17.03 21.46
N GLU A 499 -13.24 17.84 20.45
CA GLU A 499 -12.22 18.22 19.46
C GLU A 499 -10.94 18.76 20.12
N SER A 500 -11.10 19.56 21.17
CA SER A 500 -9.99 20.17 21.93
C SER A 500 -9.13 19.16 22.71
N GLN A 501 -9.61 17.93 22.89
CA GLN A 501 -8.85 16.86 23.57
C GLN A 501 -7.96 16.08 22.63
N LEU A 502 -8.15 16.18 21.30
CA LEU A 502 -7.46 15.35 20.33
C LEU A 502 -6.00 15.81 20.12
N PRO A 503 -5.05 14.88 20.03
CA PRO A 503 -5.20 13.44 20.22
C PRO A 503 -5.35 13.05 21.69
N VAL A 504 -6.16 12.02 21.97
CA VAL A 504 -6.47 11.57 23.33
C VAL A 504 -6.21 10.07 23.52
N ASN A 505 -5.69 9.72 24.69
CA ASN A 505 -5.64 8.33 25.14
C ASN A 505 -6.64 8.12 26.30
N PRO A 506 -7.75 7.42 26.10
CA PRO A 506 -8.74 7.21 27.15
C PRO A 506 -8.25 6.47 28.39
N LEU A 507 -7.16 5.73 28.28
CA LEU A 507 -6.52 5.07 29.42
C LEU A 507 -5.78 6.04 30.36
N GLU A 508 -5.42 7.21 29.86
CA GLU A 508 -4.62 8.21 30.57
C GLU A 508 -5.44 9.47 30.91
N GLN A 509 -6.55 9.68 30.21
CA GLN A 509 -7.38 10.89 30.29
C GLN A 509 -8.85 10.54 30.47
N SER A 510 -9.62 11.45 31.04
CA SER A 510 -11.07 11.34 31.24
C SER A 510 -11.82 12.25 30.26
N PRO A 511 -13.11 11.95 29.95
CA PRO A 511 -13.92 12.84 29.13
C PRO A 511 -14.17 14.18 29.85
N LEU A 512 -14.27 15.27 29.08
CA LEU A 512 -14.53 16.61 29.61
C LEU A 512 -15.99 16.80 30.07
N LYS A 513 -16.90 15.96 29.59
CA LYS A 513 -18.34 16.10 29.88
C LYS A 513 -18.88 14.88 30.60
N ALA A 514 -19.80 15.13 31.54
CA ALA A 514 -20.59 14.08 32.17
C ALA A 514 -21.46 13.34 31.14
N CYS A 515 -21.83 12.10 31.42
CA CYS A 515 -22.81 11.39 30.62
C CYS A 515 -24.19 12.07 30.69
N THR A 516 -24.97 11.99 29.63
CA THR A 516 -26.36 12.53 29.59
C THR A 516 -27.26 11.95 30.67
N CYS A 517 -26.89 10.84 31.32
CA CYS A 517 -27.60 10.28 32.47
C CYS A 517 -27.11 10.84 33.82
N GLY A 518 -26.24 11.87 33.84
CA GLY A 518 -25.66 12.48 35.03
C GLY A 518 -24.52 11.70 35.69
N CYS A 519 -24.07 10.58 35.14
CA CYS A 519 -22.95 9.80 35.68
C CYS A 519 -21.61 10.38 35.26
N ASN A 520 -20.65 10.45 36.19
CA ASN A 520 -19.27 10.90 35.96
C ASN A 520 -18.22 9.75 36.05
N GLU A 521 -18.68 8.52 36.13
CA GLU A 521 -17.81 7.37 36.12
C GLU A 521 -17.80 6.70 34.76
N PHE A 522 -16.59 6.45 34.25
CA PHE A 522 -16.38 5.98 32.87
C PHE A 522 -15.44 4.80 32.82
N ILE A 523 -15.66 3.93 31.84
CA ILE A 523 -14.78 2.83 31.48
C ILE A 523 -14.11 3.23 30.16
N PRO A 524 -12.77 3.32 30.08
CA PRO A 524 -12.08 3.69 28.84
C PRO A 524 -12.18 2.56 27.82
N GLU A 525 -12.23 2.90 26.51
CA GLU A 525 -12.01 1.94 25.45
C GLU A 525 -10.54 1.51 25.47
N THR A 526 -10.28 0.22 25.38
CA THR A 526 -8.93 -0.36 25.43
C THR A 526 -8.39 -0.75 24.06
N ALA A 527 -9.29 -0.90 23.09
CA ALA A 527 -8.90 -1.22 21.72
C ALA A 527 -8.17 -0.06 21.04
N VAL A 528 -7.37 -0.39 20.04
CA VAL A 528 -6.73 0.58 19.15
C VAL A 528 -7.30 0.44 17.75
N PHE A 529 -7.12 1.47 16.92
CA PHE A 529 -7.51 1.39 15.52
C PHE A 529 -6.72 0.31 14.78
N ASP A 530 -7.40 -0.36 13.87
CA ASP A 530 -6.79 -1.11 12.78
C ASP A 530 -5.75 -0.25 12.03
N THR A 531 -4.63 -0.85 11.64
CA THR A 531 -3.57 -0.19 10.86
C THR A 531 -4.14 0.48 9.60
N TRP A 532 -5.04 -0.22 8.90
CA TRP A 532 -5.69 0.32 7.71
C TRP A 532 -6.64 1.49 8.03
N ALA A 533 -7.19 1.58 9.22
CA ALA A 533 -8.05 2.69 9.61
C ALA A 533 -7.29 4.00 9.83
N THR A 534 -6.00 3.94 10.12
CA THR A 534 -5.11 5.10 10.22
C THR A 534 -4.45 5.44 8.89
N SER A 535 -3.93 4.46 8.17
CA SER A 535 -3.31 4.70 6.86
C SER A 535 -4.31 5.05 5.74
N SER A 536 -5.58 4.71 5.89
CA SER A 536 -6.64 5.12 4.95
C SER A 536 -7.00 6.61 4.99
N VAL A 537 -6.46 7.39 5.94
CA VAL A 537 -6.64 8.85 5.98
C VAL A 537 -5.39 9.62 5.55
N THR A 538 -4.41 8.96 4.89
CA THR A 538 -3.19 9.62 4.42
C THR A 538 -3.44 10.84 3.53
N PRO A 539 -4.39 10.86 2.56
CA PRO A 539 -4.69 12.08 1.83
C PRO A 539 -5.18 13.22 2.72
N LEU A 540 -5.94 12.90 3.78
CA LEU A 540 -6.42 13.89 4.74
C LEU A 540 -5.32 14.37 5.70
N ILE A 541 -4.37 13.47 6.09
CA ILE A 541 -3.19 13.84 6.88
C ILE A 541 -2.32 14.80 6.07
N ASN A 542 -2.06 14.49 4.81
CA ASN A 542 -1.25 15.29 3.91
C ASN A 542 -1.91 16.63 3.59
N ALA A 543 -3.23 16.67 3.45
CA ALA A 543 -4.00 17.88 3.22
C ALA A 543 -4.35 18.65 4.50
N HIS A 544 -3.79 18.28 5.65
CA HIS A 544 -4.05 18.92 6.94
C HIS A 544 -5.54 19.12 7.25
N TYR A 545 -6.32 18.08 7.04
CA TYR A 545 -7.79 18.11 7.11
C TYR A 545 -8.33 18.77 8.37
N LYS A 546 -9.02 19.90 8.19
CA LYS A 546 -9.56 20.75 9.27
C LYS A 546 -8.51 21.24 10.29
N GLU A 547 -7.25 21.31 9.89
CA GLU A 547 -6.25 22.09 10.60
C GLU A 547 -6.31 23.55 10.14
N THR A 548 -5.55 24.45 10.78
CA THR A 548 -5.67 25.91 10.58
C THR A 548 -4.77 26.47 9.48
N ASP A 549 -4.04 25.61 8.76
CA ASP A 549 -3.12 26.01 7.71
C ASP A 549 -3.73 25.86 6.30
N ASP A 550 -3.31 26.71 5.36
CA ASP A 550 -3.90 26.90 4.02
C ASP A 550 -3.51 25.81 2.99
N ILE A 551 -3.01 24.63 3.43
CA ILE A 551 -2.52 23.59 2.50
C ILE A 551 -3.67 22.82 1.83
N SER A 552 -4.86 22.79 2.43
CA SER A 552 -5.89 21.79 2.15
C SER A 552 -6.51 21.80 0.75
N ASP A 553 -6.79 22.98 0.19
CA ASP A 553 -7.67 23.08 -0.99
C ASP A 553 -6.95 22.87 -2.33
N GLU A 554 -5.63 23.07 -2.39
CA GLU A 554 -4.86 22.95 -3.63
C GLU A 554 -4.31 21.56 -3.89
N ILE A 555 -4.11 20.75 -2.84
CA ILE A 555 -3.51 19.41 -2.96
C ILE A 555 -4.54 18.27 -2.95
N PHE A 556 -5.79 18.51 -2.54
CA PHE A 556 -6.83 17.50 -2.50
C PHE A 556 -7.98 17.79 -3.51
N PRO A 557 -8.48 16.82 -4.28
CA PRO A 557 -8.01 15.44 -4.42
C PRO A 557 -6.57 15.37 -4.94
N MET A 558 -5.75 14.48 -4.34
CA MET A 558 -4.34 14.38 -4.70
C MET A 558 -4.16 13.95 -6.16
N GLY A 559 -3.04 14.34 -6.77
CA GLY A 559 -2.77 14.07 -8.18
C GLY A 559 -2.65 12.58 -8.46
N MET A 560 -1.89 11.84 -7.62
CA MET A 560 -1.60 10.44 -7.86
C MET A 560 -1.47 9.66 -6.54
N ARG A 561 -1.93 8.38 -6.57
CA ARG A 561 -1.50 7.35 -5.62
C ARG A 561 -0.74 6.25 -6.35
N SER A 562 0.41 5.86 -5.82
CA SER A 562 1.15 4.67 -6.24
C SER A 562 1.00 3.55 -5.23
N GLN A 563 0.80 2.31 -5.67
CA GLN A 563 0.76 1.13 -4.79
C GLN A 563 0.89 -0.16 -5.58
N ALA A 564 1.20 -1.27 -4.88
CA ALA A 564 1.13 -2.61 -5.46
C ALA A 564 -0.33 -3.13 -5.50
N HIS A 565 -0.59 -4.09 -6.39
CA HIS A 565 -1.94 -4.61 -6.60
C HIS A 565 -2.52 -5.38 -5.40
N GLU A 566 -1.70 -5.88 -4.48
CA GLU A 566 -2.16 -6.62 -3.30
C GLU A 566 -2.97 -5.77 -2.32
N ILE A 567 -2.65 -4.47 -2.24
CA ILE A 567 -3.31 -3.54 -1.31
C ILE A 567 -4.46 -2.73 -1.93
N ILE A 568 -4.97 -3.17 -3.10
CA ILE A 568 -6.21 -2.61 -3.68
C ILE A 568 -7.40 -2.86 -2.76
N ARG A 569 -7.51 -4.08 -2.21
CA ARG A 569 -8.59 -4.49 -1.30
C ARG A 569 -8.52 -3.85 0.08
N THR A 570 -7.35 -3.35 0.47
CA THR A 570 -7.10 -2.72 1.77
C THR A 570 -6.92 -1.22 1.62
N TRP A 571 -5.70 -0.76 1.35
CA TRP A 571 -5.37 0.66 1.41
C TRP A 571 -6.16 1.49 0.40
N ALA A 572 -6.25 1.08 -0.89
CA ALA A 572 -7.01 1.84 -1.88
C ALA A 572 -8.50 1.87 -1.52
N PHE A 573 -9.11 0.71 -1.24
CA PHE A 573 -10.53 0.62 -0.91
C PHE A 573 -10.88 1.45 0.32
N TYR A 574 -10.18 1.25 1.43
CA TYR A 574 -10.48 1.96 2.67
C TYR A 574 -10.23 3.46 2.59
N THR A 575 -9.25 3.90 1.79
CA THR A 575 -9.03 5.33 1.56
C THR A 575 -10.17 5.96 0.74
N ILE A 576 -10.66 5.27 -0.29
CA ILE A 576 -11.83 5.72 -1.06
C ILE A 576 -13.06 5.82 -0.16
N VAL A 577 -13.32 4.81 0.69
CA VAL A 577 -14.42 4.84 1.67
C VAL A 577 -14.33 6.06 2.57
N LYS A 578 -13.18 6.27 3.21
CA LYS A 578 -12.96 7.40 4.12
C LYS A 578 -13.09 8.74 3.42
N SER A 579 -12.47 8.89 2.25
CA SER A 579 -12.53 10.12 1.46
C SER A 579 -13.97 10.48 1.11
N LEU A 580 -14.74 9.55 0.57
CA LEU A 580 -16.16 9.78 0.21
C LEU A 580 -17.01 10.15 1.42
N TYR A 581 -16.78 9.53 2.57
CA TYR A 581 -17.53 9.84 3.78
C TYR A 581 -17.20 11.21 4.38
N HIS A 582 -15.97 11.67 4.25
CA HIS A 582 -15.53 12.96 4.80
C HIS A 582 -15.75 14.12 3.86
N THR A 583 -15.35 13.98 2.60
CA THR A 583 -15.30 15.05 1.60
C THR A 583 -16.34 14.94 0.48
N GLY A 584 -16.91 13.76 0.29
CA GLY A 584 -17.81 13.48 -0.84
C GLY A 584 -17.07 13.24 -2.17
N GLN A 585 -15.74 13.33 -2.20
CA GLN A 585 -14.90 13.23 -3.39
C GLN A 585 -13.98 12.00 -3.32
N VAL A 586 -13.52 11.52 -4.49
CA VAL A 586 -12.44 10.53 -4.57
C VAL A 586 -11.12 11.12 -4.08
N PRO A 587 -10.24 10.31 -3.46
CA PRO A 587 -9.02 10.86 -2.85
C PRO A 587 -7.92 11.24 -3.85
N TRP A 588 -7.94 10.68 -5.06
CA TRP A 588 -6.91 10.90 -6.10
C TRP A 588 -7.54 10.97 -7.48
N LYS A 589 -6.83 11.64 -8.39
CA LYS A 589 -7.16 11.69 -9.83
C LYS A 589 -6.66 10.44 -10.55
N ASP A 590 -5.48 9.98 -10.20
CA ASP A 590 -4.80 8.82 -10.79
C ASP A 590 -4.42 7.80 -9.71
N ILE A 591 -4.50 6.52 -10.03
CA ILE A 591 -3.93 5.45 -9.22
C ILE A 591 -3.00 4.59 -10.09
N MET A 592 -1.74 4.52 -9.69
CA MET A 592 -0.70 3.75 -10.37
C MET A 592 -0.45 2.44 -9.63
N ILE A 593 -0.66 1.32 -10.31
CA ILE A 593 -0.55 -0.02 -9.72
C ILE A 593 0.69 -0.73 -10.24
N SER A 594 1.64 -1.01 -9.35
CA SER A 594 2.80 -1.84 -9.65
C SER A 594 2.49 -3.35 -9.52
N GLY A 595 3.27 -4.18 -10.24
CA GLY A 595 3.32 -5.62 -10.01
C GLY A 595 4.20 -5.98 -8.82
N PHE A 596 4.38 -7.29 -8.59
CA PHE A 596 5.32 -7.84 -7.61
C PHE A 596 6.70 -8.09 -8.21
N VAL A 597 7.69 -8.14 -7.33
CA VAL A 597 8.98 -8.76 -7.65
C VAL A 597 8.97 -10.19 -7.13
N LEU A 598 9.20 -11.14 -8.03
CA LEU A 598 9.18 -12.57 -7.76
C LEU A 598 10.60 -13.09 -7.55
N ALA A 599 10.77 -13.98 -6.56
CA ALA A 599 12.00 -14.74 -6.38
C ALA A 599 12.11 -15.88 -7.40
N LYS A 600 10.97 -16.51 -7.72
CA LYS A 600 10.77 -17.55 -8.73
C LYS A 600 9.30 -17.59 -9.16
N PRO A 601 8.91 -18.32 -10.21
CA PRO A 601 7.52 -18.38 -10.67
C PRO A 601 6.54 -18.67 -9.53
N GLY A 602 5.54 -17.81 -9.35
CA GLY A 602 4.52 -17.94 -8.32
C GLY A 602 4.96 -17.59 -6.89
N GLU A 603 6.22 -17.21 -6.66
CA GLU A 603 6.71 -16.86 -5.34
C GLU A 603 7.19 -15.41 -5.25
N LYS A 604 6.40 -14.56 -4.63
CA LYS A 604 6.75 -13.16 -4.40
C LYS A 604 7.85 -13.03 -3.32
N ILE A 605 8.77 -12.09 -3.52
CA ILE A 605 9.72 -11.67 -2.49
C ILE A 605 8.96 -10.96 -1.37
N SER A 606 9.12 -11.42 -0.14
CA SER A 606 8.45 -10.84 1.02
C SER A 606 9.29 -10.95 2.30
N LYS A 607 9.02 -10.02 3.24
CA LYS A 607 9.66 -9.99 4.56
C LYS A 607 9.41 -11.28 5.35
N SER A 608 8.19 -11.81 5.28
CA SER A 608 7.79 -13.02 6.03
C SER A 608 8.48 -14.29 5.55
N LYS A 609 8.84 -14.37 4.26
CA LYS A 609 9.50 -15.54 3.66
C LYS A 609 11.02 -15.46 3.71
N ASN A 610 11.57 -14.28 4.01
CA ASN A 610 13.03 -14.02 4.00
C ASN A 610 13.75 -14.57 2.76
N ASN A 611 13.11 -14.46 1.59
CA ASN A 611 13.55 -15.05 0.32
C ASN A 611 14.23 -14.03 -0.61
N ALA A 612 14.63 -12.87 -0.11
CA ALA A 612 15.47 -11.91 -0.82
C ALA A 612 16.95 -12.32 -0.70
N SER A 613 17.62 -12.47 -1.83
CA SER A 613 19.04 -12.89 -1.87
C SER A 613 20.02 -11.84 -1.33
N ASN A 614 19.71 -10.54 -1.53
CA ASN A 614 20.55 -9.42 -1.11
C ASN A 614 19.69 -8.26 -0.60
N SER A 615 20.24 -7.48 0.35
CA SER A 615 19.57 -6.25 0.78
C SER A 615 19.67 -5.17 -0.33
N PRO A 616 18.67 -4.28 -0.46
CA PRO A 616 18.74 -3.18 -1.42
C PRO A 616 20.00 -2.32 -1.29
N MET A 617 20.45 -2.02 -0.07
CA MET A 617 21.67 -1.25 0.18
C MET A 617 22.91 -1.94 -0.40
N MET A 618 23.06 -3.25 -0.19
CA MET A 618 24.17 -4.02 -0.78
C MET A 618 24.16 -3.97 -2.32
N LEU A 619 22.95 -4.00 -2.92
CA LEU A 619 22.82 -3.92 -4.37
C LEU A 619 23.19 -2.52 -4.89
N ILE A 620 22.81 -1.45 -4.18
CA ILE A 620 23.22 -0.06 -4.50
C ILE A 620 24.73 0.07 -4.43
N GLU A 621 25.36 -0.39 -3.36
CA GLU A 621 26.81 -0.35 -3.18
C GLU A 621 27.57 -1.11 -4.29
N LYS A 622 27.02 -2.22 -4.76
CA LYS A 622 27.65 -3.05 -5.79
C LYS A 622 27.40 -2.56 -7.23
N HIS A 623 26.19 -2.03 -7.50
CA HIS A 623 25.74 -1.77 -8.87
C HIS A 623 25.41 -0.30 -9.17
N SER A 624 25.14 0.53 -8.20
CA SER A 624 24.67 1.92 -8.19
C SER A 624 23.16 2.07 -7.97
N ALA A 625 22.76 3.21 -7.43
CA ALA A 625 21.36 3.60 -7.30
C ALA A 625 20.69 3.76 -8.68
N ASP A 626 21.39 4.37 -9.62
CA ASP A 626 20.87 4.55 -10.98
C ASP A 626 20.64 3.24 -11.72
N ALA A 627 21.49 2.20 -11.49
CA ALA A 627 21.25 0.89 -12.06
C ALA A 627 19.97 0.25 -11.50
N MET A 628 19.70 0.44 -10.20
CA MET A 628 18.46 -0.01 -9.56
C MET A 628 17.24 0.73 -10.11
N ARG A 629 17.36 2.05 -10.28
CA ARG A 629 16.29 2.90 -10.84
C ARG A 629 15.98 2.51 -12.28
N TYR A 630 17.02 2.32 -13.11
CA TYR A 630 16.89 1.92 -14.49
C TYR A 630 16.25 0.53 -14.64
N TRP A 631 16.61 -0.43 -13.76
CA TRP A 631 15.95 -1.72 -13.70
C TRP A 631 14.47 -1.59 -13.35
N ALA A 632 14.12 -0.82 -12.32
CA ALA A 632 12.73 -0.64 -11.90
C ALA A 632 11.86 0.01 -12.99
N ALA A 633 12.45 0.86 -13.84
CA ALA A 633 11.78 1.48 -14.98
C ALA A 633 11.53 0.53 -16.17
N ASN A 634 12.03 -0.71 -16.14
CA ASN A 634 11.90 -1.64 -17.28
C ASN A 634 10.55 -2.34 -17.38
N SER A 635 9.74 -2.32 -16.33
CA SER A 635 8.56 -3.15 -16.25
C SER A 635 7.28 -2.37 -16.56
N LYS A 636 6.33 -3.09 -17.17
CA LYS A 636 4.97 -2.59 -17.37
C LYS A 636 4.21 -2.59 -16.05
N LEU A 637 3.44 -1.53 -15.79
CA LEU A 637 2.58 -1.45 -14.62
C LEU A 637 1.61 -2.64 -14.54
N GLY A 638 1.29 -3.07 -13.33
CA GLY A 638 0.39 -4.19 -13.06
C GLY A 638 0.93 -5.58 -13.39
N THR A 639 2.17 -5.66 -13.87
CA THR A 639 2.80 -6.93 -14.27
C THR A 639 3.90 -7.32 -13.29
N ASP A 640 3.87 -8.57 -12.83
CA ASP A 640 4.91 -9.12 -11.98
C ASP A 640 6.21 -9.31 -12.76
N THR A 641 7.36 -9.07 -12.11
CA THR A 641 8.67 -9.19 -12.71
C THR A 641 9.60 -10.04 -11.86
N PHE A 642 10.62 -10.63 -12.48
CA PHE A 642 11.69 -11.32 -11.76
C PHE A 642 12.83 -10.34 -11.46
N PHE A 643 13.47 -10.54 -10.31
CA PHE A 643 14.71 -9.84 -10.01
C PHE A 643 15.91 -10.69 -10.46
N SER A 644 16.82 -10.06 -11.20
CA SER A 644 18.09 -10.67 -11.61
C SER A 644 19.22 -9.64 -11.49
N GLU A 645 20.30 -10.01 -10.82
CA GLU A 645 21.50 -9.15 -10.79
C GLU A 645 22.13 -8.94 -12.18
N GLU A 646 21.85 -9.81 -13.15
CA GLU A 646 22.34 -9.65 -14.52
C GLU A 646 21.71 -8.42 -15.20
N GLU A 647 20.44 -8.14 -14.90
CA GLU A 647 19.79 -6.90 -15.38
C GLU A 647 20.44 -5.63 -14.80
N LEU A 648 20.88 -5.68 -13.54
CA LEU A 648 21.63 -4.57 -12.94
C LEU A 648 23.01 -4.37 -13.63
N LYS A 649 23.66 -5.46 -14.04
CA LYS A 649 24.92 -5.34 -14.83
C LYS A 649 24.66 -4.74 -16.20
N ILE A 650 23.54 -5.06 -16.86
CA ILE A 650 23.14 -4.46 -18.13
C ILE A 650 22.88 -2.97 -17.91
N SER A 651 22.15 -2.59 -16.88
CA SER A 651 21.91 -1.19 -16.50
C SER A 651 23.23 -0.44 -16.29
N LYS A 652 24.18 -1.01 -15.58
CA LYS A 652 25.51 -0.42 -15.34
C LYS A 652 26.31 -0.22 -16.63
N ARG A 653 26.19 -1.15 -17.60
CA ARG A 653 26.83 -0.96 -18.93
C ARG A 653 26.24 0.23 -19.67
N PHE A 654 24.91 0.43 -19.61
CA PHE A 654 24.25 1.58 -20.18
C PHE A 654 24.77 2.89 -19.55
N LEU A 655 24.78 2.99 -18.22
CA LEU A 655 25.27 4.16 -17.50
C LEU A 655 26.71 4.50 -17.85
N ASN A 656 27.60 3.51 -17.92
CA ASN A 656 28.98 3.71 -18.31
C ASN A 656 29.10 4.22 -19.76
N LYS A 657 28.25 3.72 -20.67
CA LYS A 657 28.24 4.19 -22.05
C LYS A 657 27.73 5.63 -22.15
N LEU A 658 26.66 5.95 -21.42
CA LEU A 658 26.10 7.29 -21.32
C LEU A 658 27.17 8.28 -20.80
N TYR A 659 27.86 7.93 -19.70
CA TYR A 659 28.96 8.71 -19.15
C TYR A 659 30.06 9.00 -20.19
N ASN A 660 30.55 7.98 -20.87
CA ASN A 660 31.61 8.11 -21.85
C ASN A 660 31.17 8.96 -23.07
N ALA A 661 29.93 8.80 -23.52
CA ALA A 661 29.37 9.59 -24.61
C ALA A 661 29.23 11.08 -24.21
N SER A 662 28.72 11.35 -23.01
CA SER A 662 28.59 12.69 -22.44
C SER A 662 29.98 13.35 -22.27
N LYS A 663 30.94 12.61 -21.70
CA LYS A 663 32.32 13.07 -21.57
C LYS A 663 32.92 13.44 -22.90
N PHE A 664 32.75 12.60 -23.92
CA PHE A 664 33.24 12.90 -25.28
C PHE A 664 32.60 14.18 -25.84
N ALA A 665 31.26 14.31 -25.73
CA ALA A 665 30.55 15.49 -26.20
C ALA A 665 31.04 16.77 -25.49
N ILE A 666 31.18 16.75 -24.15
CA ILE A 666 31.68 17.88 -23.38
C ILE A 666 33.10 18.30 -23.82
N LEU A 667 34.00 17.34 -24.06
CA LEU A 667 35.34 17.63 -24.54
C LEU A 667 35.37 18.30 -25.93
N GLN A 668 34.37 18.04 -26.79
CA GLN A 668 34.24 18.69 -28.08
C GLN A 668 33.67 20.12 -27.98
N LEU A 669 33.01 20.42 -26.87
CA LEU A 669 32.38 21.74 -26.63
C LEU A 669 33.32 22.74 -25.93
N ASN A 670 34.62 22.44 -25.80
CA ASN A 670 35.57 23.22 -25.02
C ASN A 670 35.71 24.70 -25.52
N GLU A 671 35.56 24.90 -26.80
CA GLU A 671 35.64 26.24 -27.45
C GLU A 671 34.28 26.76 -27.91
N PHE A 672 33.19 26.07 -27.50
CA PHE A 672 31.87 26.45 -27.95
C PHE A 672 31.30 27.62 -27.15
N THR A 673 30.79 28.63 -27.87
CA THR A 673 29.97 29.71 -27.31
C THR A 673 28.64 29.80 -28.05
N PRO A 674 27.56 30.33 -27.41
CA PRO A 674 26.27 30.50 -28.10
C PRO A 674 26.34 31.30 -29.38
N GLU A 675 27.30 32.24 -29.46
CA GLU A 675 27.50 33.12 -30.60
C GLU A 675 28.12 32.39 -31.80
N ASN A 676 28.91 31.33 -31.55
CA ASN A 676 29.52 30.53 -32.62
C ASN A 676 28.73 29.26 -32.96
N ALA A 677 27.49 29.14 -32.42
CA ALA A 677 26.58 28.07 -32.78
C ALA A 677 26.30 28.05 -34.30
N MET A 678 26.34 26.83 -34.87
CA MET A 678 26.08 26.67 -36.30
C MET A 678 24.63 27.05 -36.61
N LYS A 679 24.47 27.93 -37.62
CA LYS A 679 23.15 28.31 -38.12
C LYS A 679 22.50 27.11 -38.82
N GLU A 680 21.18 26.97 -38.70
CA GLU A 680 20.39 25.87 -39.28
C GLU A 680 20.65 25.68 -40.80
N GLU A 681 20.90 26.78 -41.52
CA GLU A 681 21.20 26.79 -42.96
C GLU A 681 22.51 26.06 -43.32
N LYS A 682 23.44 25.96 -42.37
CA LYS A 682 24.76 25.32 -42.54
C LYS A 682 24.79 23.89 -42.03
N MET A 683 23.72 23.40 -41.39
CA MET A 683 23.65 22.05 -40.85
C MET A 683 23.62 21.02 -41.99
N LEU A 684 24.40 19.95 -41.82
CA LEU A 684 24.33 18.79 -42.69
C LEU A 684 22.98 18.05 -42.55
N PRO A 685 22.54 17.31 -43.56
CA PRO A 685 21.32 16.51 -43.47
C PRO A 685 21.31 15.57 -42.26
N ILE A 686 22.46 15.03 -41.86
CA ILE A 686 22.59 14.13 -40.69
C ILE A 686 22.36 14.90 -39.38
N ASP A 687 22.82 16.13 -39.26
CA ASP A 687 22.62 16.96 -38.07
C ASP A 687 21.12 17.27 -37.88
N ARG A 688 20.45 17.62 -38.97
CA ARG A 688 19.00 17.86 -38.94
C ARG A 688 18.24 16.59 -38.59
N TRP A 689 18.62 15.46 -39.18
CA TRP A 689 18.00 14.17 -38.92
C TRP A 689 18.11 13.77 -37.45
N ILE A 690 19.29 13.85 -36.82
CA ILE A 690 19.44 13.46 -35.41
C ILE A 690 18.68 14.40 -34.47
N MET A 691 18.65 15.70 -34.77
CA MET A 691 17.88 16.67 -34.00
C MET A 691 16.38 16.38 -34.07
N GLU A 692 15.85 16.03 -35.26
CA GLU A 692 14.45 15.65 -35.43
C GLU A 692 14.13 14.37 -34.69
N ARG A 693 14.99 13.34 -34.76
CA ARG A 693 14.82 12.08 -34.01
C ARG A 693 14.84 12.28 -32.51
N VAL A 694 15.73 13.11 -31.99
CA VAL A 694 15.75 13.46 -30.55
C VAL A 694 14.43 14.13 -30.12
N ASN A 695 13.95 15.07 -30.93
CA ASN A 695 12.72 15.80 -30.67
C ASN A 695 11.49 14.87 -30.71
N GLU A 696 11.35 14.01 -31.72
CA GLU A 696 10.28 13.02 -31.83
C GLU A 696 10.29 12.06 -30.63
N THR A 697 11.47 11.53 -30.29
CA THR A 697 11.61 10.61 -29.15
C THR A 697 11.25 11.31 -27.83
N THR A 698 11.65 12.55 -27.64
CA THR A 698 11.30 13.34 -26.45
C THR A 698 9.79 13.54 -26.32
N ILE A 699 9.13 13.92 -27.42
CA ILE A 699 7.67 14.08 -27.44
C ILE A 699 6.98 12.75 -27.13
N ARG A 700 7.43 11.67 -27.78
CA ARG A 700 6.85 10.34 -27.57
C ARG A 700 7.05 9.82 -26.14
N ALA A 701 8.25 9.95 -25.59
CA ALA A 701 8.56 9.59 -24.22
C ALA A 701 7.72 10.40 -23.20
N ALA A 702 7.55 11.71 -23.45
CA ALA A 702 6.70 12.55 -22.61
C ALA A 702 5.22 12.15 -22.65
N GLN A 703 4.70 11.78 -23.82
CA GLN A 703 3.33 11.24 -23.96
C GLN A 703 3.18 9.95 -23.14
N LEU A 704 4.10 8.99 -23.30
CA LEU A 704 4.07 7.72 -22.60
C LEU A 704 4.18 7.91 -21.08
N LEU A 705 5.02 8.82 -20.59
CA LEU A 705 5.12 9.12 -19.16
C LEU A 705 3.84 9.79 -18.61
N ASN A 706 3.15 10.63 -19.41
CA ASN A 706 1.85 11.18 -19.03
C ASN A 706 0.75 10.08 -18.97
N GLU A 707 0.91 9.02 -19.74
CA GLU A 707 0.07 7.82 -19.74
C GLU A 707 0.53 6.77 -18.72
N PHE A 708 1.57 7.05 -17.93
CA PHE A 708 2.19 6.15 -16.94
C PHE A 708 2.85 4.90 -17.56
N GLU A 709 3.14 4.91 -18.86
CA GLU A 709 3.81 3.82 -19.58
C GLU A 709 5.35 3.95 -19.47
N ILE A 710 5.86 3.87 -18.23
CA ILE A 710 7.28 4.12 -17.88
C ILE A 710 8.23 3.21 -18.66
N GLY A 711 7.90 1.91 -18.75
CA GLY A 711 8.73 0.93 -19.45
C GLY A 711 8.85 1.20 -20.94
N GLN A 712 7.76 1.64 -21.58
CA GLN A 712 7.76 2.01 -23.00
C GLN A 712 8.53 3.31 -23.22
N ALA A 713 8.34 4.32 -22.38
CA ALA A 713 9.10 5.59 -22.47
C ALA A 713 10.61 5.33 -22.37
N ARG A 714 11.02 4.48 -21.42
CA ARG A 714 12.42 4.07 -21.32
C ARG A 714 12.90 3.36 -22.59
N HIS A 715 12.11 2.45 -23.16
CA HIS A 715 12.47 1.72 -24.37
C HIS A 715 12.70 2.64 -25.57
N GLU A 716 11.85 3.63 -25.79
CA GLU A 716 12.02 4.65 -26.85
C GLU A 716 13.35 5.41 -26.70
N ILE A 717 13.69 5.81 -25.47
CA ILE A 717 14.96 6.50 -25.18
C ILE A 717 16.17 5.57 -25.40
N ASP A 718 16.07 4.32 -24.96
CA ASP A 718 17.11 3.31 -25.15
C ASP A 718 17.37 3.05 -26.64
N GLU A 719 16.32 2.95 -27.44
CA GLU A 719 16.43 2.68 -28.86
C GLU A 719 17.13 3.84 -29.61
N LEU A 720 16.75 5.08 -29.31
CA LEU A 720 17.46 6.27 -29.83
C LEU A 720 18.96 6.21 -29.47
N PHE A 721 19.27 5.96 -28.19
CA PHE A 721 20.65 5.99 -27.70
C PHE A 721 21.49 4.82 -28.24
N TRP A 722 20.99 3.60 -28.25
CA TRP A 722 21.76 2.44 -28.65
C TRP A 722 21.84 2.25 -30.18
N SER A 723 20.72 2.42 -30.85
CA SER A 723 20.59 2.05 -32.27
C SER A 723 20.90 3.21 -33.19
N GLU A 724 20.38 4.40 -32.91
CA GLU A 724 20.53 5.53 -33.80
C GLU A 724 21.78 6.35 -33.49
N TYR A 725 21.94 6.81 -32.24
CA TYR A 725 23.12 7.60 -31.85
C TYR A 725 24.38 6.73 -31.71
N GLY A 726 24.31 5.59 -31.08
CA GLY A 726 25.47 4.74 -30.76
C GLY A 726 26.06 3.98 -31.95
N LYS A 727 25.25 3.40 -32.82
CA LYS A 727 25.71 2.60 -33.97
C LYS A 727 25.96 3.45 -35.21
N ARG A 728 25.03 4.34 -35.58
CA ARG A 728 25.13 5.16 -36.78
C ARG A 728 26.09 6.35 -36.62
N GLY A 729 26.10 7.01 -35.45
CA GLY A 729 27.02 8.12 -35.16
C GLY A 729 28.49 7.69 -35.14
N GLN A 730 28.83 6.44 -34.80
CA GLN A 730 30.21 5.93 -34.89
C GLN A 730 30.64 5.59 -36.33
N THR A 731 29.69 5.17 -37.17
CA THR A 731 30.00 4.78 -38.58
C THR A 731 30.35 6.02 -39.44
N PHE A 732 29.79 7.18 -39.13
CA PHE A 732 30.06 8.41 -39.86
C PHE A 732 31.43 9.09 -39.53
N LYS A 733 32.06 8.71 -38.40
CA LYS A 733 33.42 9.21 -38.04
C LYS A 733 34.55 8.54 -38.82
N MET A 734 34.31 7.43 -39.53
CA MET A 734 35.33 6.76 -40.32
C MET A 734 35.39 7.23 -41.77
N GLY A 735 34.58 8.22 -42.16
CA GLY A 735 34.47 8.70 -43.54
C GLY A 735 34.74 10.19 -43.73
N SER A 736 35.26 10.91 -42.72
CA SER A 736 35.61 12.32 -42.85
C SER A 736 37.04 12.59 -42.43
#